data_70208bd25fea3ca77657f8a2fa32ae0b
#
_entry.id   70208bd25fea3ca77657f8a2fa32ae0b
#
_cell.length_a   1.000
_cell.length_b   1.000
_cell.length_c   1.000
_cell.angle_alpha   90.00
_cell.angle_beta   90.00
_cell.angle_gamma   90.00
#
_symmetry.space_group_name_H-M   'P 1'
#
loop_
_entity.id
_entity.type
_entity.pdbx_description
1 polymer ?
#
loop_
_entity_poly.entity_id
_entity_poly.type
_entity_poly.pdbx_seq_one_letter_code
_entity_poly.pdbx_strand_id
1 'polypeptide(L)'
;MLPPTVLAASVLKDPLTLFLAGLSLLVLFLWYFATDYEARKRNIGTVLLVGICALCALAIYPPKDNLKGGIDLVGGSSFTLLVKPKIDEVTLQPIPLTKDDLKQARATIEKRVNAYGNIDMLAVEQGTDKILLQMPGMAPEESAAIKELLQKVARLELKEVNLEGGVPGSDGRPLAERIHTGDEPRVPGFKVYEQKYKNEDGTELSTYLLLNNRSALTGKDVQQAWPDSMAGGHSVSINLTNAGADKMIALTKDMTPGRDRIAVVLDGEVITAPVVQSVPLGKRFQIEGQDSQEEARSLANAMMNPLENPLEIIEERTISPTLGAAVVKQGMWSGIMGLCITAVFVLIYYRTAGLVALFGLLVNGLLIFGGMAMFNFTFTLAGIAGMILSIGMAVDANVLIYERLREEIAAGKSLKTAINAAYEKAFTAIFDSNLTSLITAVILYWMGSSSIKGFAITLTIGILASMFSAILVTRVLFRWCNDLNLLKKLSFLDLIKASKIDFLSKSKLAYVISGLLVAASVGAVAMRGENSMGIDFTGGSLVEFQLGEEKSLSQPEVEKALAGIQVSKRPIVQVEKSITGELVTIRCATGDADKIAAHLRGSFDILGEKETEDGKDRYVIEQSTQGVSATLGKDFLIDSAIALALGLLGILTYITIRFEFSFALGGFIALLHDVVLSAGLVILIGGELSLIHVGALLTIAGYSINDTIVIFDRIRESLKSGEGDVKELMNEAINATLSRTILTSLTTIVTVGIIAIFGGSALKDFSVMILIGLVIGTYSSVFIASPVVLWWSQRKGGSLRKEVLHTSLAESDIQAIR
;
A
#
# COMPACT_ATOMS: atom_id res chain seq x y z
N MET A 1 25.04 -2.06 -35.20
CA MET A 1 24.98 -0.73 -34.54
C MET A 1 23.62 -0.61 -33.87
N LEU A 2 23.61 -0.44 -32.58
CA LEU A 2 22.35 -0.18 -31.83
C LEU A 2 21.76 1.14 -32.32
N PRO A 3 20.44 1.27 -32.44
CA PRO A 3 19.80 2.53 -32.82
C PRO A 3 20.20 3.64 -31.85
N PRO A 4 20.38 4.88 -32.33
CA PRO A 4 20.87 6.00 -31.51
C PRO A 4 20.00 6.27 -30.25
N THR A 5 18.74 5.89 -30.28
CA THR A 5 17.82 5.95 -29.14
C THR A 5 18.19 4.96 -28.03
N VAL A 6 18.65 3.76 -28.35
CA VAL A 6 19.10 2.74 -27.38
C VAL A 6 20.45 3.13 -26.78
N LEU A 7 21.33 3.73 -27.56
CA LEU A 7 22.62 4.25 -27.09
C LEU A 7 22.41 5.44 -26.13
N ALA A 8 21.50 6.35 -26.44
CA ALA A 8 21.15 7.46 -25.57
C ALA A 8 20.53 6.98 -24.25
N ALA A 9 19.66 5.98 -24.31
CA ALA A 9 19.05 5.39 -23.12
C ALA A 9 20.08 4.66 -22.24
N SER A 10 21.10 4.01 -22.81
CA SER A 10 22.15 3.34 -22.04
C SER A 10 23.10 4.32 -21.35
N VAL A 11 23.42 5.44 -22.01
CA VAL A 11 24.28 6.50 -21.43
C VAL A 11 23.55 7.22 -20.28
N LEU A 12 22.23 7.39 -20.38
CA LEU A 12 21.42 8.02 -19.33
C LEU A 12 21.11 7.10 -18.15
N LYS A 13 21.29 5.78 -18.29
CA LYS A 13 21.22 4.83 -17.18
C LYS A 13 22.51 4.78 -16.34
N ASP A 14 23.58 5.42 -16.81
CA ASP A 14 24.79 5.56 -16.02
C ASP A 14 24.54 6.51 -14.82
N PRO A 15 24.77 6.05 -13.56
CA PRO A 15 24.48 6.84 -12.36
C PRO A 15 25.20 8.21 -12.35
N LEU A 16 26.38 8.29 -12.93
CA LEU A 16 27.16 9.54 -13.02
C LEU A 16 26.48 10.55 -13.95
N THR A 17 26.00 10.08 -15.10
CA THR A 17 25.30 10.93 -16.08
C THR A 17 23.98 11.45 -15.53
N LEU A 18 23.22 10.61 -14.84
CA LEU A 18 22.00 11.00 -14.14
C LEU A 18 22.27 12.03 -13.04
N PHE A 19 23.32 11.83 -12.26
CA PHE A 19 23.73 12.76 -11.22
C PHE A 19 24.11 14.12 -11.80
N LEU A 20 24.94 14.15 -12.85
CA LEU A 20 25.36 15.39 -13.50
C LEU A 20 24.21 16.12 -14.18
N ALA A 21 23.28 15.40 -14.82
CA ALA A 21 22.07 15.98 -15.38
C ALA A 21 21.17 16.58 -14.28
N GLY A 22 20.94 15.85 -13.20
CA GLY A 22 20.20 16.33 -12.04
C GLY A 22 20.84 17.56 -11.40
N LEU A 23 22.16 17.55 -11.22
CA LEU A 23 22.91 18.69 -10.69
C LEU A 23 22.80 19.91 -11.59
N SER A 24 22.92 19.73 -12.92
CA SER A 24 22.77 20.81 -13.89
C SER A 24 21.36 21.43 -13.86
N LEU A 25 20.33 20.60 -13.75
CA LEU A 25 18.95 21.05 -13.59
C LEU A 25 18.73 21.78 -12.26
N LEU A 26 19.34 21.32 -11.18
CA LEU A 26 19.30 21.99 -9.88
C LEU A 26 19.96 23.38 -9.95
N VAL A 27 21.11 23.48 -10.60
CA VAL A 27 21.80 24.77 -10.79
C VAL A 27 20.92 25.72 -11.62
N LEU A 28 20.30 25.23 -12.71
CA LEU A 28 19.35 26.02 -13.50
C LEU A 28 18.11 26.45 -12.68
N PHE A 29 17.62 25.58 -11.82
CA PHE A 29 16.49 25.90 -10.93
C PHE A 29 16.85 27.00 -9.95
N LEU A 30 17.98 26.88 -9.27
CA LEU A 30 18.47 27.93 -8.36
C LEU A 30 18.72 29.24 -9.09
N TRP A 31 19.30 29.18 -10.29
CA TRP A 31 19.52 30.35 -11.13
C TRP A 31 18.22 31.02 -11.58
N TYR A 32 17.17 30.22 -11.88
CA TYR A 32 15.85 30.73 -12.20
C TYR A 32 15.29 31.62 -11.07
N PHE A 33 15.42 31.20 -9.82
CA PHE A 33 14.96 31.99 -8.67
C PHE A 33 15.86 33.20 -8.37
N ALA A 34 17.16 33.06 -8.54
CA ALA A 34 18.13 34.13 -8.30
C ALA A 34 18.12 35.25 -9.38
N THR A 35 17.41 35.03 -10.49
CA THR A 35 17.39 35.98 -11.62
C THR A 35 16.18 36.90 -11.53
N ASP A 36 16.39 38.23 -11.49
CA ASP A 36 15.31 39.21 -11.49
C ASP A 36 14.89 39.65 -12.92
N TYR A 37 15.81 39.55 -13.86
CA TYR A 37 15.56 39.98 -15.24
C TYR A 37 14.59 39.06 -15.97
N GLU A 38 13.40 39.54 -16.28
CA GLU A 38 12.26 38.72 -16.76
C GLU A 38 12.56 37.89 -18.01
N ALA A 39 13.27 38.46 -19.02
CA ALA A 39 13.58 37.75 -20.25
C ALA A 39 14.57 36.60 -20.00
N ARG A 40 15.55 36.78 -19.11
CA ARG A 40 16.49 35.71 -18.72
C ARG A 40 15.73 34.63 -17.91
N LYS A 41 14.88 35.07 -16.97
CA LYS A 41 14.07 34.15 -16.16
C LYS A 41 13.17 33.28 -17.03
N ARG A 42 12.54 33.85 -18.07
CA ARG A 42 11.74 33.09 -19.05
C ARG A 42 12.60 32.05 -19.78
N ASN A 43 13.78 32.45 -20.31
CA ASN A 43 14.63 31.55 -21.08
C ASN A 43 15.22 30.44 -20.22
N ILE A 44 15.71 30.74 -19.00
CA ILE A 44 16.19 29.73 -18.05
C ILE A 44 15.05 28.78 -17.69
N GLY A 45 13.85 29.29 -17.43
CA GLY A 45 12.66 28.47 -17.16
C GLY A 45 12.30 27.55 -18.33
N THR A 46 12.45 28.02 -19.57
CA THR A 46 12.21 27.20 -20.76
C THR A 46 13.26 26.07 -20.91
N VAL A 47 14.54 26.37 -20.71
CA VAL A 47 15.59 25.34 -20.74
C VAL A 47 15.39 24.31 -19.63
N LEU A 48 15.03 24.76 -18.44
CA LEU A 48 14.73 23.88 -17.30
C LEU A 48 13.51 22.99 -17.60
N LEU A 49 12.43 23.55 -18.14
CA LEU A 49 11.23 22.80 -18.53
C LEU A 49 11.56 21.73 -19.57
N VAL A 50 12.22 22.12 -20.66
CA VAL A 50 12.58 21.19 -21.75
C VAL A 50 13.54 20.11 -21.22
N GLY A 51 14.53 20.50 -20.42
CA GLY A 51 15.50 19.57 -19.83
C GLY A 51 14.86 18.53 -18.91
N ILE A 52 13.97 18.94 -18.02
CA ILE A 52 13.25 18.02 -17.12
C ILE A 52 12.30 17.12 -17.92
N CYS A 53 11.53 17.68 -18.87
CA CYS A 53 10.63 16.87 -19.71
C CYS A 53 11.42 15.85 -20.55
N ALA A 54 12.55 16.23 -21.11
CA ALA A 54 13.41 15.31 -21.87
C ALA A 54 13.97 14.21 -20.97
N LEU A 55 14.44 14.55 -19.76
CA LEU A 55 14.94 13.57 -18.79
C LEU A 55 13.85 12.57 -18.40
N CYS A 56 12.64 13.05 -18.09
CA CYS A 56 11.50 12.19 -17.76
C CYS A 56 11.09 11.29 -18.93
N ALA A 57 11.01 11.84 -20.15
CA ALA A 57 10.66 11.06 -21.33
C ALA A 57 11.69 9.95 -21.61
N LEU A 58 12.99 10.24 -21.44
CA LEU A 58 14.06 9.26 -21.57
C LEU A 58 14.03 8.21 -20.46
N ALA A 59 13.70 8.59 -19.22
CA ALA A 59 13.55 7.66 -18.12
C ALA A 59 12.38 6.67 -18.32
N ILE A 60 11.30 7.13 -18.95
CA ILE A 60 10.13 6.28 -19.26
C ILE A 60 10.46 5.30 -20.39
N TYR A 61 11.30 5.67 -21.36
CA TYR A 61 11.51 4.86 -22.56
C TYR A 61 12.55 3.74 -22.35
N PRO A 62 12.30 2.45 -22.73
CA PRO A 62 11.01 1.91 -23.20
C PRO A 62 10.04 1.69 -22.03
N PRO A 63 8.74 2.03 -22.16
CA PRO A 63 7.81 2.04 -21.04
C PRO A 63 7.55 0.65 -20.45
N LYS A 64 7.62 -0.42 -21.26
CA LYS A 64 7.39 -1.80 -20.78
C LYS A 64 8.45 -2.25 -19.76
N ASP A 65 9.68 -1.77 -19.88
CA ASP A 65 10.80 -2.20 -19.05
C ASP A 65 10.99 -1.28 -17.84
N ASN A 66 10.65 0.01 -18.00
CA ASN A 66 10.95 1.03 -16.99
C ASN A 66 9.75 1.40 -16.11
N LEU A 67 8.50 1.11 -16.55
CA LEU A 67 7.31 1.29 -15.73
C LEU A 67 6.89 -0.06 -15.13
N LYS A 68 7.26 -0.28 -13.88
CA LYS A 68 7.00 -1.54 -13.19
C LYS A 68 5.65 -1.54 -12.50
N GLY A 69 4.83 -2.54 -12.79
CA GLY A 69 3.58 -2.81 -12.06
C GLY A 69 3.83 -3.69 -10.83
N GLY A 70 3.19 -3.37 -9.72
CA GLY A 70 3.11 -4.25 -8.55
C GLY A 70 2.13 -5.41 -8.78
N ILE A 71 2.06 -6.31 -7.81
CA ILE A 71 1.17 -7.48 -7.88
C ILE A 71 -0.31 -7.12 -8.11
N ASP A 72 -0.73 -5.97 -7.64
CA ASP A 72 -2.10 -5.45 -7.82
C ASP A 72 -2.43 -5.19 -9.29
N LEU A 73 -1.42 -4.95 -10.13
CA LEU A 73 -1.57 -4.54 -11.53
C LEU A 73 -1.23 -5.66 -12.51
N VAL A 74 -0.21 -6.44 -12.20
CA VAL A 74 0.29 -7.50 -13.08
C VAL A 74 -0.27 -8.86 -12.65
N GLY A 75 -0.90 -8.91 -11.48
CA GLY A 75 -1.22 -10.14 -10.79
C GLY A 75 0.01 -10.69 -10.06
N GLY A 76 -0.15 -11.81 -9.40
CA GLY A 76 0.92 -12.48 -8.66
C GLY A 76 0.62 -12.60 -7.19
N SER A 77 1.66 -12.93 -6.40
CA SER A 77 1.53 -13.19 -4.98
C SER A 77 2.49 -12.37 -4.15
N SER A 78 2.03 -11.99 -2.98
CA SER A 78 2.81 -11.31 -1.95
C SER A 78 2.64 -12.02 -0.62
N PHE A 79 3.74 -12.28 0.06
CA PHE A 79 3.76 -12.84 1.39
C PHE A 79 4.54 -11.91 2.31
N THR A 80 3.96 -11.59 3.46
CA THR A 80 4.71 -10.99 4.57
C THR A 80 5.04 -12.10 5.56
N LEU A 81 6.33 -12.35 5.71
CA LEU A 81 6.89 -13.43 6.51
C LEU A 81 7.43 -12.86 7.81
N LEU A 82 6.94 -13.37 8.93
CA LEU A 82 7.50 -13.10 10.25
C LEU A 82 8.63 -14.10 10.51
N VAL A 83 9.82 -13.59 10.77
CA VAL A 83 10.97 -14.40 11.16
C VAL A 83 10.89 -14.62 12.67
N LYS A 84 10.66 -15.86 13.11
CA LYS A 84 10.58 -16.18 14.54
C LYS A 84 11.98 -16.33 15.14
N PRO A 85 12.19 -15.89 16.39
CA PRO A 85 13.44 -16.13 17.08
C PRO A 85 13.67 -17.63 17.31
N LYS A 86 14.92 -18.07 17.23
CA LYS A 86 15.32 -19.42 17.64
C LYS A 86 15.12 -19.58 19.14
N ILE A 87 14.71 -20.75 19.55
CA ILE A 87 14.65 -21.12 20.96
C ILE A 87 15.99 -21.79 21.33
N ASP A 88 16.66 -21.26 22.32
CA ASP A 88 17.86 -21.90 22.88
C ASP A 88 17.51 -23.26 23.48
N GLU A 89 18.17 -24.32 23.02
CA GLU A 89 17.87 -25.70 23.45
C GLU A 89 18.21 -25.96 24.93
N VAL A 90 19.04 -25.12 25.53
CA VAL A 90 19.48 -25.27 26.92
C VAL A 90 18.64 -24.41 27.86
N THR A 91 18.42 -23.16 27.49
CA THR A 91 17.70 -22.19 28.34
C THR A 91 16.19 -22.14 28.05
N LEU A 92 15.72 -22.73 26.95
CA LEU A 92 14.34 -22.66 26.44
C LEU A 92 13.84 -21.21 26.27
N GLN A 93 14.76 -20.24 26.16
CA GLN A 93 14.40 -18.83 25.92
C GLN A 93 14.60 -18.46 24.45
N PRO A 94 13.79 -17.55 23.91
CA PRO A 94 13.97 -17.05 22.55
C PRO A 94 15.25 -16.21 22.45
N ILE A 95 16.10 -16.51 21.46
CA ILE A 95 17.30 -15.75 21.14
C ILE A 95 16.85 -14.52 20.32
N PRO A 96 17.17 -13.28 20.75
CA PRO A 96 16.78 -12.08 20.01
C PRO A 96 17.27 -12.11 18.56
N LEU A 97 16.41 -11.72 17.64
CA LEU A 97 16.75 -11.62 16.22
C LEU A 97 17.76 -10.50 15.97
N THR A 98 18.71 -10.78 15.12
CA THR A 98 19.70 -9.80 14.65
C THR A 98 19.38 -9.38 13.21
N LYS A 99 19.94 -8.25 12.76
CA LYS A 99 19.81 -7.84 11.35
C LYS A 99 20.46 -8.86 10.39
N ASP A 100 21.46 -9.59 10.84
CA ASP A 100 22.11 -10.62 10.02
C ASP A 100 21.24 -11.86 9.88
N ASP A 101 20.47 -12.23 10.91
CA ASP A 101 19.46 -13.31 10.81
C ASP A 101 18.40 -12.97 9.75
N LEU A 102 17.93 -11.71 9.71
CA LEU A 102 16.97 -11.27 8.68
C LEU A 102 17.56 -11.35 7.27
N LYS A 103 18.80 -10.88 7.09
CA LYS A 103 19.50 -10.94 5.79
C LYS A 103 19.71 -12.38 5.36
N GLN A 104 20.07 -13.27 6.28
CA GLN A 104 20.26 -14.69 6.00
C GLN A 104 18.93 -15.35 5.63
N ALA A 105 17.86 -15.09 6.38
CA ALA A 105 16.52 -15.58 6.06
C ALA A 105 16.08 -15.10 4.68
N ARG A 106 16.24 -13.82 4.35
CA ARG A 106 15.95 -13.27 3.02
C ARG A 106 16.74 -13.99 1.93
N ALA A 107 18.05 -14.10 2.09
CA ALA A 107 18.90 -14.76 1.10
C ALA A 107 18.53 -16.25 0.90
N THR A 108 18.09 -16.91 1.96
CA THR A 108 17.62 -18.31 1.90
C THR A 108 16.28 -18.39 1.17
N ILE A 109 15.33 -17.50 1.44
CA ILE A 109 14.06 -17.40 0.72
C ILE A 109 14.30 -17.17 -0.78
N GLU A 110 15.16 -16.20 -1.13
CA GLU A 110 15.52 -15.91 -2.52
C GLU A 110 16.07 -17.15 -3.23
N LYS A 111 16.96 -17.91 -2.60
CA LYS A 111 17.50 -19.15 -3.17
C LYS A 111 16.45 -20.25 -3.32
N ARG A 112 15.55 -20.39 -2.34
CA ARG A 112 14.48 -21.40 -2.40
C ARG A 112 13.50 -21.12 -3.54
N VAL A 113 13.06 -19.88 -3.68
CA VAL A 113 12.11 -19.47 -4.72
C VAL A 113 12.77 -19.55 -6.09
N ASN A 114 14.01 -19.09 -6.24
CA ASN A 114 14.76 -19.16 -7.52
C ASN A 114 15.01 -20.59 -7.99
N ALA A 115 15.05 -21.57 -7.11
CA ALA A 115 15.20 -22.98 -7.50
C ALA A 115 13.97 -23.54 -8.23
N TYR A 116 12.79 -22.90 -8.10
CA TYR A 116 11.60 -23.24 -8.89
C TYR A 116 11.61 -22.72 -10.32
N GLY A 117 12.45 -21.71 -10.63
CA GLY A 117 12.58 -21.10 -11.95
C GLY A 117 13.14 -19.70 -11.84
N ASN A 118 13.31 -19.04 -12.98
CA ASN A 118 13.74 -17.64 -13.02
C ASN A 118 12.51 -16.75 -12.74
N ILE A 119 12.09 -16.67 -11.48
CA ILE A 119 10.92 -15.90 -11.04
C ILE A 119 11.36 -14.49 -10.73
N ASP A 120 10.74 -13.50 -11.38
CA ASP A 120 10.91 -12.11 -10.98
C ASP A 120 10.34 -11.95 -9.57
N MET A 121 11.24 -11.79 -8.58
CA MET A 121 10.82 -11.59 -7.21
C MET A 121 11.50 -10.38 -6.58
N LEU A 122 10.78 -9.77 -5.66
CA LEU A 122 11.29 -8.71 -4.80
C LEU A 122 11.19 -9.17 -3.34
N ALA A 123 12.33 -9.35 -2.69
CA ALA A 123 12.39 -9.65 -1.26
C ALA A 123 12.98 -8.46 -0.50
N VAL A 124 12.20 -7.87 0.40
CA VAL A 124 12.56 -6.65 1.15
C VAL A 124 12.37 -6.87 2.65
N GLU A 125 13.37 -6.49 3.42
CA GLU A 125 13.29 -6.50 4.88
C GLU A 125 12.34 -5.37 5.36
N GLN A 126 11.41 -5.70 6.24
CA GLN A 126 10.47 -4.75 6.86
C GLN A 126 10.63 -4.76 8.38
N GLY A 127 11.00 -3.61 8.94
CA GLY A 127 11.23 -3.52 10.38
C GLY A 127 12.40 -4.36 10.85
N THR A 128 12.23 -5.05 11.97
CA THR A 128 13.28 -5.82 12.64
C THR A 128 13.12 -7.33 12.51
N ASP A 129 11.96 -7.80 12.05
CA ASP A 129 11.55 -9.20 12.14
C ASP A 129 10.69 -9.70 10.97
N LYS A 130 10.44 -8.85 9.96
CA LYS A 130 9.54 -9.18 8.83
C LYS A 130 10.28 -9.12 7.49
N ILE A 131 9.90 -9.98 6.57
CA ILE A 131 10.37 -10.01 5.18
C ILE A 131 9.13 -9.97 4.27
N LEU A 132 9.08 -8.97 3.40
CA LEU A 132 8.09 -8.89 2.33
C LEU A 132 8.64 -9.59 1.09
N LEU A 133 7.93 -10.59 0.61
CA LEU A 133 8.22 -11.31 -0.63
C LEU A 133 7.11 -10.99 -1.63
N GLN A 134 7.46 -10.44 -2.79
CA GLN A 134 6.52 -10.17 -3.88
C GLN A 134 6.98 -10.88 -5.15
N MET A 135 6.06 -11.55 -5.83
CA MET A 135 6.29 -12.33 -7.05
C MET A 135 5.25 -11.92 -8.10
N PRO A 136 5.53 -10.83 -8.83
CA PRO A 136 4.61 -10.35 -9.87
C PRO A 136 4.45 -11.37 -11.00
N GLY A 137 3.25 -11.48 -11.56
CA GLY A 137 2.95 -12.34 -12.70
C GLY A 137 2.85 -13.85 -12.39
N MET A 138 2.95 -14.24 -11.13
CA MET A 138 2.86 -15.65 -10.72
C MET A 138 1.41 -16.14 -10.74
N ALA A 139 1.19 -17.36 -11.22
CA ALA A 139 -0.13 -18.01 -11.19
C ALA A 139 -0.51 -18.44 -9.76
N PRO A 140 -1.81 -18.46 -9.41
CA PRO A 140 -2.25 -18.87 -8.07
C PRO A 140 -1.81 -20.27 -7.66
N GLU A 141 -1.75 -21.22 -8.62
CA GLU A 141 -1.32 -22.60 -8.39
C GLU A 141 0.17 -22.68 -8.02
N GLU A 142 1.01 -21.91 -8.70
CA GLU A 142 2.45 -21.80 -8.40
C GLU A 142 2.66 -21.11 -7.05
N SER A 143 1.81 -20.17 -6.69
CA SER A 143 1.82 -19.51 -5.40
C SER A 143 1.58 -20.46 -4.24
N ALA A 144 0.65 -21.40 -4.38
CA ALA A 144 0.35 -22.40 -3.36
C ALA A 144 1.56 -23.31 -3.08
N ALA A 145 2.28 -23.73 -4.13
CA ALA A 145 3.50 -24.53 -3.99
C ALA A 145 4.61 -23.76 -3.26
N ILE A 146 4.78 -22.47 -3.58
CA ILE A 146 5.77 -21.62 -2.89
C ILE A 146 5.36 -21.36 -1.44
N LYS A 147 4.09 -21.14 -1.16
CA LYS A 147 3.58 -21.00 0.20
C LYS A 147 3.97 -22.19 1.07
N GLU A 148 3.76 -23.40 0.57
CA GLU A 148 4.15 -24.63 1.26
C GLU A 148 5.68 -24.70 1.46
N LEU A 149 6.46 -24.33 0.43
CA LEU A 149 7.93 -24.29 0.51
C LEU A 149 8.44 -23.30 1.56
N LEU A 150 7.79 -22.12 1.68
CA LEU A 150 8.18 -21.08 2.63
C LEU A 150 7.89 -21.47 4.08
N GLN A 151 6.85 -22.27 4.33
CA GLN A 151 6.48 -22.75 5.66
C GLN A 151 7.41 -23.87 6.14
N LYS A 152 8.05 -24.62 5.22
CA LYS A 152 8.99 -25.68 5.58
C LYS A 152 10.33 -25.09 6.02
N VAL A 153 10.66 -25.20 7.29
CA VAL A 153 11.99 -24.81 7.81
C VAL A 153 13.06 -25.72 7.20
N ALA A 154 12.70 -26.97 6.98
CA ALA A 154 13.52 -28.05 6.45
C ALA A 154 14.76 -28.30 7.33
N ARG A 155 14.57 -28.26 8.62
CA ARG A 155 15.59 -28.63 9.59
C ARG A 155 15.71 -30.16 9.59
N LEU A 156 16.66 -30.66 8.82
CA LEU A 156 16.99 -32.07 8.77
C LEU A 156 17.76 -32.47 10.01
N GLU A 157 17.32 -33.51 10.68
CA GLU A 157 17.99 -34.13 11.81
C GLU A 157 17.99 -35.64 11.59
N LEU A 158 19.17 -36.26 11.73
CA LEU A 158 19.28 -37.71 11.76
C LEU A 158 19.48 -38.13 13.22
N LYS A 159 18.57 -38.99 13.70
CA LYS A 159 18.54 -39.43 15.09
C LYS A 159 18.54 -40.94 15.16
N GLU A 160 19.23 -41.44 16.16
CA GLU A 160 19.21 -42.86 16.49
C GLU A 160 17.85 -43.27 17.08
N VAL A 161 17.28 -44.39 16.64
CA VAL A 161 16.05 -44.96 17.16
C VAL A 161 16.36 -45.91 18.31
N ASN A 162 15.77 -45.68 19.47
CA ASN A 162 15.82 -46.65 20.57
C ASN A 162 14.81 -47.76 20.32
N LEU A 163 15.30 -48.97 20.10
CA LEU A 163 14.49 -50.15 19.81
C LEU A 163 13.59 -50.58 20.99
N GLU A 164 13.94 -50.20 22.22
CA GLU A 164 13.07 -50.43 23.39
C GLU A 164 11.71 -49.76 23.27
N GLY A 165 11.65 -48.62 22.51
CA GLY A 165 10.42 -47.92 22.21
C GLY A 165 9.36 -48.78 21.54
N GLY A 166 9.78 -49.81 20.79
CA GLY A 166 8.88 -50.74 20.09
C GLY A 166 8.47 -51.96 20.95
N VAL A 167 8.99 -52.11 22.16
CA VAL A 167 8.66 -53.30 23.01
C VAL A 167 7.22 -53.17 23.52
N PRO A 168 6.34 -54.17 23.22
CA PRO A 168 4.97 -54.16 23.70
C PRO A 168 4.89 -54.37 25.21
N GLY A 169 4.01 -53.61 25.86
CA GLY A 169 3.71 -53.80 27.26
C GLY A 169 2.69 -54.94 27.51
N SER A 170 2.22 -55.03 28.75
CA SER A 170 1.19 -55.98 29.13
C SER A 170 -0.17 -55.73 28.42
N ASP A 171 -0.41 -54.55 27.94
CA ASP A 171 -1.59 -54.08 27.19
C ASP A 171 -1.43 -54.24 25.67
N GLY A 172 -0.30 -54.75 25.20
CA GLY A 172 0.05 -54.92 23.78
C GLY A 172 0.52 -53.67 23.07
N ARG A 173 0.49 -52.48 23.73
CA ARG A 173 0.93 -51.21 23.12
C ARG A 173 2.45 -51.03 23.27
N PRO A 174 3.15 -50.46 22.23
CA PRO A 174 4.59 -50.17 22.31
C PRO A 174 4.91 -49.15 23.43
N LEU A 175 6.11 -49.23 24.00
CA LEU A 175 6.58 -48.33 25.06
C LEU A 175 6.51 -46.86 24.61
N ALA A 176 6.89 -46.56 23.37
CA ALA A 176 6.82 -45.19 22.85
C ALA A 176 5.41 -44.64 22.83
N GLU A 177 4.38 -45.45 22.51
CA GLU A 177 2.97 -45.07 22.56
C GLU A 177 2.50 -44.83 24.00
N ARG A 178 2.85 -45.71 24.94
CA ARG A 178 2.49 -45.54 26.37
C ARG A 178 3.15 -44.31 26.99
N ILE A 179 4.36 -43.96 26.58
CA ILE A 179 4.99 -42.67 26.99
C ILE A 179 4.27 -41.48 26.37
N HIS A 180 3.83 -41.60 25.11
CA HIS A 180 3.06 -40.54 24.46
C HIS A 180 1.70 -40.27 25.13
N THR A 181 0.98 -41.33 25.49
CA THR A 181 -0.29 -41.24 26.20
C THR A 181 -0.16 -40.84 27.67
N GLY A 182 1.04 -40.85 28.21
CA GLY A 182 1.32 -40.50 29.61
C GLY A 182 1.17 -41.69 30.59
N ASP A 183 0.97 -42.93 30.10
CA ASP A 183 0.83 -44.13 30.89
C ASP A 183 2.18 -44.60 31.49
N GLU A 184 3.29 -44.19 30.86
CA GLU A 184 4.67 -44.49 31.28
C GLU A 184 5.52 -43.22 31.42
N PRO A 185 6.48 -43.21 32.35
CA PRO A 185 7.41 -42.09 32.49
C PRO A 185 8.33 -41.92 31.30
N ARG A 186 8.77 -40.70 31.05
CA ARG A 186 9.73 -40.38 29.97
C ARG A 186 11.09 -41.03 30.23
N VAL A 187 11.66 -41.62 29.17
CA VAL A 187 13.01 -42.18 29.21
C VAL A 187 14.04 -41.03 29.11
N PRO A 188 14.96 -40.88 30.08
CA PRO A 188 15.98 -39.86 30.04
C PRO A 188 16.84 -39.95 28.77
N GLY A 189 17.07 -38.80 28.10
CA GLY A 189 17.89 -38.76 26.89
C GLY A 189 17.12 -39.07 25.57
N PHE A 190 15.85 -39.47 25.67
CA PHE A 190 15.03 -39.82 24.53
C PHE A 190 13.70 -39.02 24.53
N LYS A 191 13.16 -38.85 23.35
CA LYS A 191 11.86 -38.18 23.13
C LYS A 191 11.02 -39.01 22.17
N VAL A 192 9.72 -39.03 22.41
CA VAL A 192 8.78 -39.73 21.51
C VAL A 192 8.46 -38.82 20.36
N TYR A 193 8.49 -39.37 19.13
CA TYR A 193 8.10 -38.69 17.89
C TYR A 193 7.03 -39.55 17.21
N GLU A 194 6.08 -38.86 16.58
CA GLU A 194 5.06 -39.49 15.76
C GLU A 194 5.59 -39.69 14.34
N GLN A 195 5.39 -40.88 13.76
CA GLN A 195 5.61 -41.16 12.35
C GLN A 195 4.28 -41.47 11.73
N LYS A 196 3.86 -40.67 10.73
CA LYS A 196 2.67 -40.89 9.94
C LYS A 196 3.04 -41.67 8.68
N TYR A 197 2.23 -42.64 8.30
CA TYR A 197 2.38 -43.38 7.05
C TYR A 197 1.00 -43.74 6.49
N LYS A 198 0.90 -43.86 5.17
CA LYS A 198 -0.32 -44.30 4.49
C LYS A 198 -0.25 -45.79 4.24
N ASN A 199 -1.33 -46.48 4.59
CA ASN A 199 -1.48 -47.90 4.26
C ASN A 199 -1.83 -48.06 2.78
N GLU A 200 -1.78 -49.29 2.22
CA GLU A 200 -2.13 -49.61 0.84
C GLU A 200 -3.55 -49.16 0.47
N ASP A 201 -4.45 -49.03 1.45
CA ASP A 201 -5.83 -48.54 1.29
C ASP A 201 -5.96 -46.99 1.37
N GLY A 202 -4.83 -46.26 1.46
CA GLY A 202 -4.82 -44.77 1.56
C GLY A 202 -5.18 -44.23 2.94
N THR A 203 -5.36 -45.08 3.96
CA THR A 203 -5.68 -44.66 5.34
C THR A 203 -4.42 -44.18 6.04
N GLU A 204 -4.43 -43.01 6.64
CA GLU A 204 -3.32 -42.52 7.45
C GLU A 204 -3.26 -43.23 8.79
N LEU A 205 -2.13 -43.82 9.09
CA LEU A 205 -1.82 -44.49 10.35
C LEU A 205 -0.65 -43.77 11.01
N SER A 206 -0.65 -43.71 12.33
CA SER A 206 0.43 -43.16 13.13
C SER A 206 1.14 -44.25 13.92
N THR A 207 2.46 -44.22 13.97
CA THR A 207 3.26 -45.00 14.91
C THR A 207 4.16 -44.07 15.71
N TYR A 208 4.55 -44.48 16.89
CA TYR A 208 5.38 -43.69 17.78
C TYR A 208 6.77 -44.32 17.89
N LEU A 209 7.81 -43.49 17.73
CA LEU A 209 9.21 -43.89 17.83
C LEU A 209 9.90 -43.16 18.98
N LEU A 210 10.75 -43.85 19.70
CA LEU A 210 11.58 -43.26 20.76
C LEU A 210 12.94 -42.92 20.16
N LEU A 211 13.21 -41.62 20.00
CA LEU A 211 14.43 -41.11 19.35
C LEU A 211 15.35 -40.44 20.36
N ASN A 212 16.64 -40.49 20.10
CA ASN A 212 17.66 -39.80 20.86
C ASN A 212 17.44 -38.28 20.78
N ASN A 213 17.51 -37.57 21.93
CA ASN A 213 17.35 -36.13 21.98
C ASN A 213 18.41 -35.38 21.15
N ARG A 214 19.63 -35.94 21.09
CA ARG A 214 20.72 -35.32 20.31
C ARG A 214 20.64 -35.78 18.87
N SER A 215 20.68 -34.80 17.95
CA SER A 215 20.83 -35.09 16.53
C SER A 215 22.27 -35.50 16.21
N ALA A 216 22.45 -36.63 15.55
CA ALA A 216 23.75 -37.06 15.13
C ALA A 216 24.28 -36.26 13.93
N LEU A 217 23.39 -35.95 12.98
CA LEU A 217 23.67 -35.11 11.84
C LEU A 217 22.54 -34.08 11.70
N THR A 218 22.89 -32.93 11.10
CA THR A 218 21.96 -31.83 10.83
C THR A 218 22.05 -31.39 9.37
N GLY A 219 21.15 -30.52 8.91
CA GLY A 219 21.20 -30.00 7.54
C GLY A 219 22.51 -29.30 7.17
N LYS A 220 23.31 -28.82 8.14
CA LYS A 220 24.68 -28.27 7.89
C LYS A 220 25.67 -29.31 7.41
N ASP A 221 25.40 -30.56 7.66
CA ASP A 221 26.24 -31.68 7.27
C ASP A 221 25.91 -32.18 5.83
N VAL A 222 24.83 -31.63 5.20
CA VAL A 222 24.43 -31.92 3.84
C VAL A 222 25.22 -31.08 2.86
N GLN A 223 25.85 -31.68 1.86
CA GLN A 223 26.56 -31.00 0.78
C GLN A 223 25.66 -30.77 -0.44
N GLN A 224 24.87 -31.80 -0.81
CA GLN A 224 23.93 -31.76 -1.92
C GLN A 224 22.73 -32.65 -1.64
N ALA A 225 21.57 -32.24 -2.11
CA ALA A 225 20.36 -33.07 -2.14
C ALA A 225 19.68 -32.86 -3.50
N TRP A 226 19.18 -33.95 -4.10
CA TRP A 226 18.48 -33.91 -5.38
C TRP A 226 17.38 -34.97 -5.43
N PRO A 227 16.29 -34.68 -6.16
CA PRO A 227 15.24 -35.67 -6.35
C PRO A 227 15.75 -36.81 -7.21
N ASP A 228 15.37 -38.03 -6.85
CA ASP A 228 15.67 -39.24 -7.58
C ASP A 228 14.39 -40.03 -7.79
N SER A 229 14.32 -40.79 -8.89
CA SER A 229 13.16 -41.64 -9.22
C SER A 229 13.61 -43.05 -9.44
N MET A 230 13.10 -43.93 -8.61
CA MET A 230 13.37 -45.38 -8.72
C MET A 230 12.12 -46.15 -9.13
N ALA A 231 12.31 -47.43 -9.47
CA ALA A 231 11.23 -48.31 -9.88
C ALA A 231 10.11 -48.54 -8.83
N GLY A 232 10.26 -47.97 -7.62
CA GLY A 232 9.30 -48.10 -6.51
C GLY A 232 8.75 -46.77 -5.95
N GLY A 233 9.06 -45.61 -6.56
CA GLY A 233 8.58 -44.34 -6.06
C GLY A 233 9.58 -43.19 -6.23
N HIS A 234 9.26 -42.07 -5.61
CA HIS A 234 10.11 -40.88 -5.60
C HIS A 234 10.93 -40.82 -4.31
N SER A 235 12.20 -40.42 -4.43
CA SER A 235 13.12 -40.31 -3.30
C SER A 235 14.00 -39.08 -3.39
N VAL A 236 14.65 -38.71 -2.29
CA VAL A 236 15.65 -37.65 -2.24
C VAL A 236 16.99 -38.25 -1.95
N SER A 237 17.93 -38.15 -2.90
CA SER A 237 19.32 -38.56 -2.71
C SER A 237 20.10 -37.46 -2.03
N ILE A 238 20.83 -37.79 -0.97
CA ILE A 238 21.60 -36.85 -0.15
C ILE A 238 23.08 -37.24 -0.20
N ASN A 239 23.92 -36.23 -0.41
CA ASN A 239 25.38 -36.32 -0.31
C ASN A 239 25.86 -35.46 0.85
N LEU A 240 26.57 -36.04 1.80
CA LEU A 240 27.07 -35.34 2.98
C LEU A 240 28.38 -34.62 2.69
N THR A 241 28.67 -33.61 3.50
CA THR A 241 30.01 -33.01 3.60
C THR A 241 31.00 -34.03 4.15
N ASN A 242 32.30 -33.78 4.06
CA ASN A 242 33.30 -34.70 4.63
C ASN A 242 33.10 -34.85 6.14
N ALA A 243 32.88 -33.71 6.85
CA ALA A 243 32.60 -33.74 8.28
C ALA A 243 31.28 -34.48 8.61
N GLY A 244 30.25 -34.32 7.75
CA GLY A 244 29.00 -35.08 7.87
C GLY A 244 29.18 -36.57 7.64
N ALA A 245 30.01 -36.96 6.67
CA ALA A 245 30.33 -38.33 6.43
C ALA A 245 31.07 -38.97 7.62
N ASP A 246 32.03 -38.27 8.22
CA ASP A 246 32.73 -38.72 9.43
C ASP A 246 31.75 -38.92 10.60
N LYS A 247 30.79 -38.01 10.79
CA LYS A 247 29.73 -38.16 11.79
C LYS A 247 28.81 -39.37 11.49
N MET A 248 28.47 -39.59 10.21
CA MET A 248 27.63 -40.72 9.80
C MET A 248 28.35 -42.05 10.06
N ILE A 249 29.63 -42.11 9.73
CA ILE A 249 30.49 -43.27 10.03
C ILE A 249 30.56 -43.51 11.55
N ALA A 250 30.77 -42.45 12.32
CA ALA A 250 30.83 -42.53 13.78
C ALA A 250 29.51 -42.99 14.39
N LEU A 251 28.35 -42.54 13.85
CA LEU A 251 27.04 -42.96 14.28
C LEU A 251 26.78 -44.44 13.99
N THR A 252 27.17 -44.90 12.80
CA THR A 252 26.73 -46.20 12.30
C THR A 252 27.74 -47.35 12.54
N LYS A 253 28.99 -47.03 12.91
CA LYS A 253 30.06 -48.06 13.10
C LYS A 253 29.71 -49.17 14.11
N ASP A 254 28.97 -48.84 15.17
CA ASP A 254 28.60 -49.71 16.25
C ASP A 254 27.17 -50.27 16.12
N MET A 255 26.47 -49.95 15.01
CA MET A 255 25.09 -50.41 14.72
C MET A 255 25.12 -51.84 14.14
N THR A 256 24.03 -52.57 14.37
CA THR A 256 23.81 -53.91 13.85
C THR A 256 22.97 -53.84 12.57
N PRO A 257 23.57 -54.28 11.41
CA PRO A 257 22.81 -54.36 10.15
C PRO A 257 21.58 -55.24 10.26
N GLY A 258 20.48 -54.83 9.62
CA GLY A 258 19.21 -55.55 9.65
C GLY A 258 18.36 -55.34 10.91
N ARG A 259 18.88 -54.64 11.93
CA ARG A 259 18.19 -54.41 13.20
C ARG A 259 18.04 -52.93 13.58
N ASP A 260 19.18 -52.23 13.62
CA ASP A 260 19.19 -50.84 14.12
C ASP A 260 18.67 -49.86 13.07
N ARG A 261 18.03 -48.78 13.51
CA ARG A 261 17.35 -47.83 12.65
C ARG A 261 17.85 -46.41 12.87
N ILE A 262 17.87 -45.65 11.79
CA ILE A 262 18.14 -44.21 11.86
C ILE A 262 16.87 -43.47 11.40
N ALA A 263 16.33 -42.67 12.26
CA ALA A 263 15.19 -41.81 11.91
C ALA A 263 15.67 -40.55 11.20
N VAL A 264 15.04 -40.26 10.09
CA VAL A 264 15.16 -38.97 9.38
C VAL A 264 14.00 -38.08 9.86
N VAL A 265 14.38 -37.08 10.64
CA VAL A 265 13.42 -36.14 11.20
C VAL A 265 13.54 -34.81 10.43
N LEU A 266 12.43 -34.32 9.95
CA LEU A 266 12.33 -33.05 9.28
C LEU A 266 11.33 -32.16 10.04
N ASP A 267 11.76 -31.02 10.49
CA ASP A 267 10.91 -30.03 11.23
C ASP A 267 10.21 -30.65 12.46
N GLY A 268 10.79 -31.68 13.03
CA GLY A 268 10.24 -32.36 14.20
C GLY A 268 9.29 -33.53 13.90
N GLU A 269 9.03 -33.84 12.64
CA GLU A 269 8.26 -34.98 12.19
C GLU A 269 9.18 -36.07 11.64
N VAL A 270 8.87 -37.32 11.91
CA VAL A 270 9.66 -38.44 11.35
C VAL A 270 9.16 -38.77 9.94
N ILE A 271 9.98 -38.46 8.94
CA ILE A 271 9.66 -38.77 7.54
C ILE A 271 9.81 -40.26 7.30
N THR A 272 10.94 -40.80 7.72
CA THR A 272 11.24 -42.24 7.57
C THR A 272 12.23 -42.70 8.65
N ALA A 273 12.20 -43.98 8.98
CA ALA A 273 13.13 -44.56 9.93
C ALA A 273 13.62 -45.93 9.37
N PRO A 274 14.44 -45.92 8.30
CA PRO A 274 14.90 -47.16 7.68
C PRO A 274 15.85 -47.97 8.58
N VAL A 275 15.86 -49.25 8.36
CA VAL A 275 16.83 -50.15 8.98
C VAL A 275 18.17 -49.99 8.29
N VAL A 276 19.24 -49.90 9.06
CA VAL A 276 20.61 -49.85 8.53
C VAL A 276 20.97 -51.18 7.90
N GLN A 277 21.24 -51.20 6.59
CA GLN A 277 21.52 -52.41 5.84
C GLN A 277 23.01 -52.77 5.83
N SER A 278 23.88 -51.78 5.93
CA SER A 278 25.34 -51.96 5.91
C SER A 278 26.02 -50.96 6.86
N VAL A 279 27.12 -51.36 7.46
CA VAL A 279 27.89 -50.52 8.36
C VAL A 279 29.39 -50.59 8.00
N PRO A 280 30.09 -49.45 8.11
CA PRO A 280 29.55 -48.09 8.36
C PRO A 280 28.86 -47.51 7.14
N LEU A 281 27.83 -46.68 7.35
CA LEU A 281 27.22 -45.92 6.26
C LEU A 281 28.18 -44.82 5.81
N GLY A 282 28.22 -44.64 4.49
CA GLY A 282 29.13 -43.70 3.86
C GLY A 282 28.55 -42.30 3.66
N LYS A 283 29.09 -41.59 2.68
CA LYS A 283 28.79 -40.21 2.35
C LYS A 283 27.42 -40.01 1.72
N ARG A 284 26.78 -41.04 1.16
CA ARG A 284 25.52 -40.96 0.43
C ARG A 284 24.47 -41.85 1.05
N PHE A 285 23.23 -41.31 1.12
CA PHE A 285 22.03 -42.06 1.49
C PHE A 285 20.81 -41.44 0.80
N GLN A 286 19.68 -42.16 0.86
CA GLN A 286 18.42 -41.73 0.23
C GLN A 286 17.29 -41.67 1.27
N ILE A 287 16.37 -40.74 1.07
CA ILE A 287 15.12 -40.64 1.80
C ILE A 287 14.01 -41.04 0.85
N GLU A 288 13.36 -42.18 1.13
CA GLU A 288 12.25 -42.73 0.35
C GLU A 288 10.91 -42.32 0.94
N GLY A 289 9.83 -42.49 0.17
CA GLY A 289 8.46 -42.30 0.65
C GLY A 289 7.87 -40.92 0.28
N GLN A 290 8.31 -40.32 -0.83
CA GLN A 290 7.70 -39.13 -1.39
C GLN A 290 6.57 -39.52 -2.35
N ASP A 291 5.40 -38.85 -2.24
CA ASP A 291 4.21 -39.16 -3.05
C ASP A 291 4.38 -38.70 -4.51
N SER A 292 5.23 -37.68 -4.77
CA SER A 292 5.44 -37.12 -6.10
C SER A 292 6.88 -36.66 -6.35
N GLN A 293 7.24 -36.52 -7.64
CA GLN A 293 8.53 -35.96 -8.03
C GLN A 293 8.67 -34.49 -7.61
N GLU A 294 7.56 -33.76 -7.61
CA GLU A 294 7.52 -32.34 -7.16
C GLU A 294 7.80 -32.23 -5.68
N GLU A 295 7.24 -33.12 -4.87
CA GLU A 295 7.49 -33.20 -3.43
C GLU A 295 8.95 -33.54 -3.13
N ALA A 296 9.52 -34.55 -3.82
CA ALA A 296 10.94 -34.87 -3.70
C ALA A 296 11.84 -33.70 -4.09
N ARG A 297 11.48 -32.94 -5.13
CA ARG A 297 12.20 -31.71 -5.56
C ARG A 297 12.10 -30.62 -4.54
N SER A 298 10.90 -30.35 -4.00
CA SER A 298 10.64 -29.36 -2.96
C SER A 298 11.46 -29.65 -1.71
N LEU A 299 11.44 -30.95 -1.27
CA LEU A 299 12.19 -31.41 -0.11
C LEU A 299 13.70 -31.26 -0.31
N ALA A 300 14.22 -31.71 -1.46
CA ALA A 300 15.64 -31.57 -1.79
C ALA A 300 16.11 -30.13 -1.78
N ASN A 301 15.32 -29.22 -2.37
CA ASN A 301 15.61 -27.77 -2.38
C ASN A 301 15.58 -27.17 -0.98
N ALA A 302 14.59 -27.53 -0.18
CA ALA A 302 14.47 -27.05 1.19
C ALA A 302 15.64 -27.50 2.05
N MET A 303 16.11 -28.75 1.87
CA MET A 303 17.29 -29.30 2.56
C MET A 303 18.60 -28.63 2.15
N MET A 304 18.72 -28.23 0.89
CA MET A 304 19.89 -27.50 0.39
C MET A 304 19.97 -26.06 0.94
N ASN A 305 18.82 -25.49 1.29
CA ASN A 305 18.70 -24.12 1.78
C ASN A 305 17.89 -24.10 3.09
N PRO A 306 18.40 -24.68 4.19
CA PRO A 306 17.67 -24.71 5.45
C PRO A 306 17.52 -23.30 6.02
N LEU A 307 16.32 -23.03 6.55
CA LEU A 307 16.08 -21.82 7.31
C LEU A 307 16.61 -22.01 8.74
N GLU A 308 17.43 -21.08 9.19
CA GLU A 308 17.90 -21.12 10.58
C GLU A 308 16.78 -20.67 11.55
N ASN A 309 15.95 -19.73 11.12
CA ASN A 309 14.82 -19.20 11.87
C ASN A 309 13.51 -19.65 11.24
N PRO A 310 12.53 -20.14 12.02
CA PRO A 310 11.20 -20.46 11.50
C PRO A 310 10.53 -19.21 10.91
N LEU A 311 9.80 -19.40 9.82
CA LEU A 311 9.02 -18.37 9.18
C LEU A 311 7.53 -18.63 9.42
N GLU A 312 6.78 -17.57 9.67
CA GLU A 312 5.32 -17.59 9.71
C GLU A 312 4.78 -16.62 8.68
N ILE A 313 3.87 -17.10 7.83
CA ILE A 313 3.14 -16.23 6.90
C ILE A 313 2.09 -15.48 7.69
N ILE A 314 2.29 -14.18 7.87
CA ILE A 314 1.39 -13.31 8.63
C ILE A 314 0.44 -12.51 7.73
N GLU A 315 0.83 -12.33 6.46
CA GLU A 315 -0.02 -11.72 5.44
C GLU A 315 0.22 -12.45 4.12
N GLU A 316 -0.86 -12.75 3.44
CA GLU A 316 -0.87 -13.36 2.11
C GLU A 316 -1.82 -12.58 1.22
N ARG A 317 -1.37 -12.29 0.00
CA ARG A 317 -2.19 -11.67 -1.02
C ARG A 317 -1.86 -12.28 -2.37
N THR A 318 -2.84 -12.92 -2.96
CA THR A 318 -2.72 -13.52 -4.29
C THR A 318 -3.79 -12.95 -5.20
N ILE A 319 -3.36 -12.41 -6.33
CA ILE A 319 -4.24 -11.80 -7.34
C ILE A 319 -3.90 -12.46 -8.67
N SER A 320 -4.90 -12.93 -9.36
CA SER A 320 -4.67 -13.51 -10.68
C SER A 320 -4.26 -12.43 -11.70
N PRO A 321 -3.40 -12.76 -12.68
CA PRO A 321 -2.92 -11.80 -13.66
C PRO A 321 -4.04 -11.15 -14.49
N THR A 322 -5.08 -11.88 -14.83
CA THR A 322 -6.22 -11.35 -15.60
C THR A 322 -7.06 -10.38 -14.77
N LEU A 323 -7.28 -10.69 -13.49
CA LEU A 323 -7.97 -9.76 -12.57
C LEU A 323 -7.16 -8.48 -12.39
N GLY A 324 -5.83 -8.60 -12.20
CA GLY A 324 -4.95 -7.43 -12.16
C GLY A 324 -5.05 -6.57 -13.42
N ALA A 325 -4.97 -7.18 -14.60
CA ALA A 325 -5.10 -6.48 -15.88
C ALA A 325 -6.47 -5.79 -16.05
N ALA A 326 -7.57 -6.43 -15.62
CA ALA A 326 -8.90 -5.85 -15.65
C ALA A 326 -9.01 -4.61 -14.75
N VAL A 327 -8.51 -4.69 -13.53
CA VAL A 327 -8.48 -3.57 -12.57
C VAL A 327 -7.63 -2.41 -13.11
N VAL A 328 -6.48 -2.69 -13.70
CA VAL A 328 -5.64 -1.67 -14.37
C VAL A 328 -6.41 -0.97 -15.48
N LYS A 329 -7.05 -1.75 -16.36
CA LYS A 329 -7.83 -1.19 -17.48
C LYS A 329 -8.95 -0.29 -16.97
N GLN A 330 -9.71 -0.71 -15.95
CA GLN A 330 -10.76 0.08 -15.33
C GLN A 330 -10.22 1.35 -14.68
N GLY A 331 -9.17 1.24 -13.88
CA GLY A 331 -8.51 2.36 -13.22
C GLY A 331 -7.95 3.38 -14.21
N MET A 332 -7.28 2.93 -15.27
CA MET A 332 -6.77 3.81 -16.33
C MET A 332 -7.89 4.53 -17.07
N TRP A 333 -8.92 3.81 -17.51
CA TRP A 333 -10.04 4.41 -18.22
C TRP A 333 -10.79 5.43 -17.37
N SER A 334 -11.06 5.12 -16.11
CA SER A 334 -11.71 6.05 -15.19
C SER A 334 -10.85 7.29 -14.94
N GLY A 335 -9.52 7.10 -14.78
CA GLY A 335 -8.58 8.21 -14.64
C GLY A 335 -8.52 9.12 -15.88
N ILE A 336 -8.42 8.53 -17.07
CA ILE A 336 -8.43 9.30 -18.34
C ILE A 336 -9.76 10.05 -18.50
N MET A 337 -10.90 9.39 -18.23
CA MET A 337 -12.22 10.02 -18.31
C MET A 337 -12.37 11.17 -17.32
N GLY A 338 -11.92 10.98 -16.06
CA GLY A 338 -11.90 12.02 -15.04
C GLY A 338 -11.06 13.20 -15.45
N LEU A 339 -9.85 12.94 -15.96
CA LEU A 339 -8.96 13.98 -16.47
C LEU A 339 -9.58 14.73 -17.66
N CYS A 340 -10.16 14.03 -18.62
CA CYS A 340 -10.80 14.65 -19.78
C CYS A 340 -11.97 15.55 -19.39
N ILE A 341 -12.84 15.12 -18.47
CA ILE A 341 -13.97 15.93 -18.02
C ILE A 341 -13.47 17.16 -17.24
N THR A 342 -12.48 16.99 -16.37
CA THR A 342 -11.86 18.11 -15.65
C THR A 342 -11.15 19.07 -16.62
N ALA A 343 -10.46 18.55 -17.64
CA ALA A 343 -9.84 19.36 -18.68
C ALA A 343 -10.86 20.19 -19.47
N VAL A 344 -11.96 19.55 -19.87
CA VAL A 344 -13.07 20.25 -20.56
C VAL A 344 -13.67 21.34 -19.67
N PHE A 345 -13.89 21.05 -18.39
CA PHE A 345 -14.40 22.01 -17.43
C PHE A 345 -13.45 23.23 -17.31
N VAL A 346 -12.15 22.98 -17.13
CA VAL A 346 -11.13 24.04 -17.03
C VAL A 346 -11.04 24.89 -18.31
N LEU A 347 -11.16 24.25 -19.50
CA LEU A 347 -11.18 24.94 -20.78
C LEU A 347 -12.42 25.84 -20.92
N ILE A 348 -13.59 25.36 -20.56
CA ILE A 348 -14.83 26.13 -20.66
C ILE A 348 -14.78 27.31 -19.70
N TYR A 349 -14.33 27.08 -18.45
CA TYR A 349 -14.34 28.11 -17.42
C TYR A 349 -13.26 29.17 -17.61
N TYR A 350 -12.00 28.75 -17.84
CA TYR A 350 -10.83 29.63 -17.94
C TYR A 350 -10.42 29.96 -19.39
N ARG A 351 -11.07 29.36 -20.37
CA ARG A 351 -10.83 29.61 -21.82
C ARG A 351 -9.33 29.53 -22.17
N THR A 352 -8.75 30.64 -22.62
CA THR A 352 -7.33 30.69 -23.03
C THR A 352 -6.35 30.41 -21.88
N ALA A 353 -6.66 30.81 -20.65
CA ALA A 353 -5.87 30.41 -19.48
C ALA A 353 -6.00 28.90 -19.21
N GLY A 354 -7.16 28.30 -19.52
CA GLY A 354 -7.36 26.86 -19.46
C GLY A 354 -6.43 26.05 -20.36
N LEU A 355 -6.08 26.57 -21.55
CA LEU A 355 -5.07 25.91 -22.42
C LEU A 355 -3.70 25.84 -21.76
N VAL A 356 -3.30 26.90 -21.05
CA VAL A 356 -2.05 26.91 -20.29
C VAL A 356 -2.09 25.90 -19.15
N ALA A 357 -3.24 25.82 -18.43
CA ALA A 357 -3.41 24.81 -17.39
C ALA A 357 -3.33 23.39 -17.93
N LEU A 358 -3.96 23.10 -19.07
CA LEU A 358 -3.90 21.80 -19.73
C LEU A 358 -2.47 21.37 -20.08
N PHE A 359 -1.70 22.31 -20.65
CA PHE A 359 -0.30 22.01 -20.91
C PHE A 359 0.46 21.69 -19.61
N GLY A 360 0.19 22.48 -18.54
CA GLY A 360 0.72 22.20 -17.21
C GLY A 360 0.34 20.80 -16.70
N LEU A 361 -0.91 20.35 -16.91
CA LEU A 361 -1.37 19.03 -16.53
C LEU A 361 -0.68 17.90 -17.31
N LEU A 362 -0.44 18.09 -18.61
CA LEU A 362 0.30 17.12 -19.42
C LEU A 362 1.75 16.98 -18.92
N VAL A 363 2.40 18.11 -18.62
CA VAL A 363 3.74 18.10 -18.03
C VAL A 363 3.73 17.46 -16.65
N ASN A 364 2.71 17.73 -15.81
CA ASN A 364 2.55 17.09 -14.52
C ASN A 364 2.46 15.55 -14.62
N GLY A 365 1.63 15.05 -15.53
CA GLY A 365 1.56 13.62 -15.82
C GLY A 365 2.90 13.02 -16.25
N LEU A 366 3.61 13.71 -17.17
CA LEU A 366 4.94 13.28 -17.61
C LEU A 366 5.95 13.23 -16.44
N LEU A 367 5.90 14.21 -15.54
CA LEU A 367 6.76 14.26 -14.35
C LEU A 367 6.46 13.13 -13.36
N ILE A 368 5.18 12.77 -13.16
CA ILE A 368 4.80 11.64 -12.30
C ILE A 368 5.36 10.33 -12.86
N PHE A 369 5.07 10.02 -14.13
CA PHE A 369 5.57 8.80 -14.76
C PHE A 369 7.10 8.79 -14.84
N GLY A 370 7.73 9.94 -15.18
CA GLY A 370 9.16 10.09 -15.21
C GLY A 370 9.83 9.89 -13.85
N GLY A 371 9.24 10.45 -12.79
CA GLY A 371 9.72 10.27 -11.43
C GLY A 371 9.62 8.81 -10.97
N MET A 372 8.49 8.14 -11.23
CA MET A 372 8.33 6.73 -10.92
C MET A 372 9.38 5.87 -11.63
N ALA A 373 9.59 6.11 -12.93
CA ALA A 373 10.58 5.38 -13.73
C ALA A 373 12.02 5.65 -13.26
N MET A 374 12.37 6.92 -13.00
CA MET A 374 13.73 7.33 -12.62
C MET A 374 14.16 6.75 -11.26
N PHE A 375 13.26 6.69 -10.31
CA PHE A 375 13.51 6.10 -8.98
C PHE A 375 13.20 4.60 -8.92
N ASN A 376 12.82 4.00 -10.05
CA ASN A 376 12.50 2.57 -10.14
C ASN A 376 11.41 2.11 -9.16
N PHE A 377 10.44 2.97 -8.91
CA PHE A 377 9.29 2.65 -8.06
C PHE A 377 8.25 1.82 -8.82
N THR A 378 7.60 0.91 -8.11
CA THR A 378 6.50 0.10 -8.66
C THR A 378 5.16 0.81 -8.51
N PHE A 379 4.35 0.78 -9.57
CA PHE A 379 2.97 1.23 -9.52
C PHE A 379 2.12 0.18 -8.78
N THR A 380 1.47 0.58 -7.69
CA THR A 380 0.45 -0.21 -7.02
C THR A 380 -0.94 0.32 -7.39
N LEU A 381 -1.99 -0.44 -7.11
CA LEU A 381 -3.36 0.01 -7.33
C LEU A 381 -3.67 1.28 -6.53
N ALA A 382 -3.30 1.29 -5.25
CA ALA A 382 -3.39 2.48 -4.42
C ALA A 382 -2.55 3.64 -4.99
N GLY A 383 -1.38 3.34 -5.58
CA GLY A 383 -0.54 4.32 -6.27
C GLY A 383 -1.22 4.95 -7.48
N ILE A 384 -1.97 4.17 -8.27
CA ILE A 384 -2.78 4.73 -9.37
C ILE A 384 -3.85 5.68 -8.82
N ALA A 385 -4.53 5.32 -7.73
CA ALA A 385 -5.49 6.21 -7.09
C ALA A 385 -4.83 7.52 -6.63
N GLY A 386 -3.63 7.44 -6.01
CA GLY A 386 -2.83 8.59 -5.61
C GLY A 386 -2.41 9.47 -6.79
N MET A 387 -2.01 8.85 -7.91
CA MET A 387 -1.67 9.57 -9.14
C MET A 387 -2.87 10.35 -9.70
N ILE A 388 -4.01 9.69 -9.85
CA ILE A 388 -5.22 10.33 -10.40
C ILE A 388 -5.69 11.47 -9.49
N LEU A 389 -5.66 11.24 -8.17
CA LEU A 389 -5.96 12.27 -7.18
C LEU A 389 -4.99 13.45 -7.28
N SER A 390 -3.68 13.20 -7.42
CA SER A 390 -2.66 14.24 -7.57
C SER A 390 -2.87 15.07 -8.83
N ILE A 391 -3.31 14.45 -9.93
CA ILE A 391 -3.65 15.17 -11.17
C ILE A 391 -4.89 16.05 -10.94
N GLY A 392 -5.89 15.55 -10.20
CA GLY A 392 -7.06 16.36 -9.78
C GLY A 392 -6.64 17.58 -8.96
N MET A 393 -5.75 17.37 -7.98
CA MET A 393 -5.21 18.46 -7.14
C MET A 393 -4.28 19.42 -7.91
N ALA A 394 -3.63 18.98 -8.99
CA ALA A 394 -2.79 19.86 -9.79
C ALA A 394 -3.57 21.01 -10.47
N VAL A 395 -4.86 20.82 -10.71
CA VAL A 395 -5.75 21.87 -11.20
C VAL A 395 -5.99 22.96 -10.15
N ASP A 396 -6.03 22.59 -8.87
CA ASP A 396 -6.32 23.50 -7.76
C ASP A 396 -5.32 24.69 -7.69
N ALA A 397 -4.03 24.41 -7.81
CA ALA A 397 -3.01 25.45 -7.85
C ALA A 397 -3.20 26.42 -9.04
N ASN A 398 -3.63 25.90 -10.21
CA ASN A 398 -3.92 26.74 -11.37
C ASN A 398 -5.17 27.59 -11.14
N VAL A 399 -6.23 27.02 -10.56
CA VAL A 399 -7.45 27.74 -10.17
C VAL A 399 -7.08 28.92 -9.27
N LEU A 400 -6.22 28.68 -8.26
CA LEU A 400 -5.76 29.72 -7.35
C LEU A 400 -5.07 30.87 -8.05
N ILE A 401 -4.13 30.56 -8.94
CA ILE A 401 -3.40 31.56 -9.72
C ILE A 401 -4.37 32.34 -10.60
N TYR A 402 -5.32 31.67 -11.25
CA TYR A 402 -6.22 32.30 -12.22
C TYR A 402 -7.29 33.17 -11.56
N GLU A 403 -7.81 32.77 -10.40
CA GLU A 403 -8.72 33.65 -9.65
C GLU A 403 -7.98 34.89 -9.12
N ARG A 404 -6.73 34.77 -8.65
CA ARG A 404 -5.90 35.94 -8.32
C ARG A 404 -5.61 36.78 -9.55
N LEU A 405 -5.31 36.17 -10.71
CA LEU A 405 -5.12 36.88 -11.97
C LEU A 405 -6.36 37.65 -12.39
N ARG A 406 -7.54 37.07 -12.19
CA ARG A 406 -8.83 37.74 -12.42
C ARG A 406 -9.02 38.96 -11.52
N GLU A 407 -8.70 38.85 -10.21
CA GLU A 407 -8.74 39.98 -9.26
C GLU A 407 -7.79 41.11 -9.69
N GLU A 408 -6.53 40.79 -10.07
CA GLU A 408 -5.54 41.79 -10.49
C GLU A 408 -5.89 42.48 -11.81
N ILE A 409 -6.53 41.79 -12.75
CA ILE A 409 -7.05 42.35 -13.99
C ILE A 409 -8.26 43.26 -13.68
N ALA A 410 -9.15 42.81 -12.80
CA ALA A 410 -10.31 43.65 -12.37
C ALA A 410 -9.87 44.91 -11.66
N ALA A 411 -8.74 44.89 -10.95
CA ALA A 411 -8.11 46.08 -10.34
C ALA A 411 -7.44 47.02 -11.37
N GLY A 412 -7.55 46.74 -12.68
CA GLY A 412 -7.06 47.64 -13.74
C GLY A 412 -5.58 47.48 -14.10
N LYS A 413 -4.86 46.45 -13.63
CA LYS A 413 -3.46 46.23 -13.97
C LYS A 413 -3.30 45.74 -15.39
N SER A 414 -2.15 46.10 -16.02
CA SER A 414 -1.80 45.52 -17.31
C SER A 414 -1.64 43.99 -17.22
N LEU A 415 -1.89 43.25 -18.31
CA LEU A 415 -1.84 41.79 -18.30
C LEU A 415 -0.51 41.26 -17.76
N LYS A 416 0.61 41.85 -18.19
CA LYS A 416 1.94 41.49 -17.72
C LYS A 416 2.14 41.69 -16.23
N THR A 417 1.70 42.81 -15.70
CA THR A 417 1.79 43.14 -14.27
C THR A 417 0.84 42.27 -13.46
N ALA A 418 -0.36 42.02 -13.99
CA ALA A 418 -1.36 41.15 -13.36
C ALA A 418 -0.86 39.71 -13.23
N ILE A 419 -0.24 39.15 -14.29
CA ILE A 419 0.37 37.81 -14.25
C ILE A 419 1.43 37.73 -13.14
N ASN A 420 2.39 38.66 -13.11
CA ASN A 420 3.44 38.62 -12.09
C ASN A 420 2.86 38.73 -10.67
N ALA A 421 1.98 39.66 -10.43
CA ALA A 421 1.34 39.87 -9.13
C ALA A 421 0.52 38.65 -8.70
N ALA A 422 -0.22 38.02 -9.63
CA ALA A 422 -1.02 36.84 -9.34
C ALA A 422 -0.15 35.65 -8.88
N TYR A 423 0.97 35.39 -9.60
CA TYR A 423 1.88 34.31 -9.24
C TYR A 423 2.61 34.57 -7.91
N GLU A 424 2.99 35.81 -7.62
CA GLU A 424 3.63 36.16 -6.35
C GLU A 424 2.68 36.00 -5.17
N LYS A 425 1.45 36.50 -5.29
CA LYS A 425 0.45 36.36 -4.23
C LYS A 425 -0.07 34.94 -4.03
N ALA A 426 -0.19 34.17 -5.11
CA ALA A 426 -0.65 32.79 -5.04
C ALA A 426 0.43 31.84 -4.51
N PHE A 427 1.72 32.17 -4.69
CA PHE A 427 2.84 31.28 -4.35
C PHE A 427 2.77 30.77 -2.91
N THR A 428 2.58 31.68 -1.95
CA THR A 428 2.58 31.34 -0.53
C THR A 428 1.47 30.35 -0.19
N ALA A 429 0.25 30.63 -0.65
CA ALA A 429 -0.88 29.76 -0.39
C ALA A 429 -0.73 28.39 -1.08
N ILE A 430 -0.18 28.33 -2.31
CA ILE A 430 0.12 27.07 -3.01
C ILE A 430 1.20 26.28 -2.27
N PHE A 431 2.23 26.95 -1.80
CA PHE A 431 3.31 26.29 -1.05
C PHE A 431 2.79 25.74 0.27
N ASP A 432 2.08 26.54 1.06
CA ASP A 432 1.55 26.18 2.37
C ASP A 432 0.60 24.97 2.26
N SER A 433 -0.30 24.97 1.29
CA SER A 433 -1.26 23.88 1.07
C SER A 433 -0.60 22.57 0.62
N ASN A 434 0.35 22.65 -0.29
CA ASN A 434 1.06 21.45 -0.76
C ASN A 434 2.01 20.90 0.30
N LEU A 435 2.59 21.75 1.14
CA LEU A 435 3.45 21.31 2.23
C LEU A 435 2.67 20.52 3.30
N THR A 436 1.43 20.92 3.62
CA THR A 436 0.57 20.16 4.54
C THR A 436 0.25 18.77 3.98
N SER A 437 -0.07 18.67 2.69
CA SER A 437 -0.30 17.39 2.02
C SER A 437 0.98 16.54 1.91
N LEU A 438 2.15 17.18 1.76
CA LEU A 438 3.44 16.49 1.73
C LEU A 438 3.79 15.90 3.11
N ILE A 439 3.48 16.61 4.20
CA ILE A 439 3.66 16.10 5.57
C ILE A 439 2.87 14.79 5.75
N THR A 440 1.60 14.77 5.34
CA THR A 440 0.78 13.56 5.45
C THR A 440 1.30 12.42 4.56
N ALA A 441 1.74 12.73 3.35
CA ALA A 441 2.30 11.73 2.43
C ALA A 441 3.60 11.11 2.96
N VAL A 442 4.49 11.91 3.57
CA VAL A 442 5.74 11.42 4.20
C VAL A 442 5.43 10.51 5.39
N ILE A 443 4.45 10.86 6.21
CA ILE A 443 4.04 10.03 7.35
C ILE A 443 3.44 8.71 6.86
N LEU A 444 2.60 8.74 5.82
CA LEU A 444 2.07 7.55 5.17
C LEU A 444 3.16 6.64 4.60
N TYR A 445 4.19 7.22 4.01
CA TYR A 445 5.34 6.45 3.52
C TYR A 445 6.10 5.76 4.64
N TRP A 446 6.29 6.46 5.75
CA TRP A 446 7.08 5.96 6.88
C TRP A 446 6.34 4.89 7.67
N MET A 447 5.05 5.08 7.92
CA MET A 447 4.22 4.21 8.76
C MET A 447 3.41 3.17 7.96
N GLY A 448 3.26 3.36 6.65
CA GLY A 448 2.36 2.55 5.83
C GLY A 448 2.87 1.14 5.52
N SER A 449 1.93 0.22 5.27
CA SER A 449 2.18 -1.09 4.64
C SER A 449 2.62 -0.92 3.18
N SER A 450 3.02 -2.02 2.52
CA SER A 450 3.51 -2.01 1.14
C SER A 450 2.58 -1.29 0.15
N SER A 451 1.27 -1.56 0.18
CA SER A 451 0.30 -0.92 -0.71
C SER A 451 0.14 0.57 -0.43
N ILE A 452 0.12 0.98 0.85
CA ILE A 452 0.01 2.39 1.25
C ILE A 452 1.29 3.16 0.91
N LYS A 453 2.47 2.53 1.00
CA LYS A 453 3.74 3.16 0.57
C LYS A 453 3.71 3.53 -0.90
N GLY A 454 3.19 2.66 -1.76
CA GLY A 454 3.00 2.96 -3.18
C GLY A 454 2.13 4.20 -3.40
N PHE A 455 1.01 4.31 -2.67
CA PHE A 455 0.16 5.51 -2.67
C PHE A 455 0.92 6.76 -2.21
N ALA A 456 1.63 6.68 -1.09
CA ALA A 456 2.38 7.80 -0.53
C ALA A 456 3.49 8.30 -1.48
N ILE A 457 4.18 7.40 -2.17
CA ILE A 457 5.20 7.73 -3.17
C ILE A 457 4.59 8.48 -4.34
N THR A 458 3.52 7.93 -4.94
CA THR A 458 2.87 8.57 -6.09
C THR A 458 2.25 9.90 -5.74
N LEU A 459 1.66 10.02 -4.55
CA LEU A 459 1.13 11.29 -4.02
C LEU A 459 2.25 12.30 -3.82
N THR A 460 3.38 11.92 -3.21
CA THR A 460 4.55 12.80 -3.00
C THR A 460 5.10 13.32 -4.33
N ILE A 461 5.35 12.43 -5.28
CA ILE A 461 5.83 12.81 -6.62
C ILE A 461 4.81 13.71 -7.30
N GLY A 462 3.52 13.38 -7.21
CA GLY A 462 2.43 14.14 -7.79
C GLY A 462 2.31 15.55 -7.21
N ILE A 463 2.44 15.73 -5.90
CA ILE A 463 2.44 17.05 -5.25
C ILE A 463 3.63 17.88 -5.72
N LEU A 464 4.84 17.32 -5.74
CA LEU A 464 6.02 18.04 -6.20
C LEU A 464 5.93 18.41 -7.69
N ALA A 465 5.44 17.49 -8.52
CA ALA A 465 5.21 17.72 -9.95
C ALA A 465 4.13 18.79 -10.19
N SER A 466 3.04 18.80 -9.39
CA SER A 466 1.97 19.79 -9.50
C SER A 466 2.45 21.19 -9.12
N MET A 467 3.25 21.32 -8.06
CA MET A 467 3.88 22.59 -7.68
C MET A 467 4.80 23.11 -8.77
N PHE A 468 5.67 22.27 -9.30
CA PHE A 468 6.55 22.64 -10.39
C PHE A 468 5.78 23.06 -11.64
N SER A 469 4.76 22.29 -12.01
CA SER A 469 3.93 22.57 -13.16
C SER A 469 3.15 23.89 -13.02
N ALA A 470 2.45 24.07 -11.90
CA ALA A 470 1.63 25.25 -11.69
C ALA A 470 2.48 26.54 -11.53
N ILE A 471 3.61 26.49 -10.81
CA ILE A 471 4.37 27.69 -10.48
C ILE A 471 5.35 28.08 -11.59
N LEU A 472 6.03 27.07 -12.20
CA LEU A 472 7.07 27.34 -13.18
C LEU A 472 6.58 27.18 -14.61
N VAL A 473 5.99 26.03 -14.94
CA VAL A 473 5.62 25.70 -16.33
C VAL A 473 4.57 26.69 -16.84
N THR A 474 3.48 26.86 -16.11
CA THR A 474 2.41 27.77 -16.55
C THR A 474 2.85 29.23 -16.57
N ARG A 475 3.74 29.65 -15.65
CA ARG A 475 4.32 31.01 -15.64
C ARG A 475 5.19 31.26 -16.88
N VAL A 476 6.02 30.29 -17.24
CA VAL A 476 6.87 30.36 -18.45
C VAL A 476 6.00 30.48 -19.70
N LEU A 477 4.94 29.67 -19.80
CA LEU A 477 4.01 29.70 -20.93
C LEU A 477 3.28 31.06 -21.02
N PHE A 478 2.74 31.58 -19.93
CA PHE A 478 2.10 32.89 -19.93
C PHE A 478 3.04 33.99 -20.38
N ARG A 479 4.31 33.95 -19.96
CA ARG A 479 5.32 34.91 -20.42
C ARG A 479 5.56 34.82 -21.91
N TRP A 480 5.72 33.59 -22.45
CA TRP A 480 5.85 33.40 -23.88
C TRP A 480 4.62 33.89 -24.64
N CYS A 481 3.44 33.54 -24.21
CA CYS A 481 2.20 33.97 -24.82
C CYS A 481 2.02 35.50 -24.81
N ASN A 482 2.47 36.17 -23.73
CA ASN A 482 2.45 37.61 -23.65
C ASN A 482 3.49 38.26 -24.58
N ASP A 483 4.73 37.77 -24.60
CA ASP A 483 5.82 38.32 -25.42
C ASP A 483 5.63 38.10 -26.92
N LEU A 484 4.94 37.01 -27.30
CA LEU A 484 4.52 36.75 -28.68
C LEU A 484 3.20 37.43 -29.08
N ASN A 485 2.61 38.25 -28.19
CA ASN A 485 1.33 38.92 -28.38
C ASN A 485 0.15 37.96 -28.72
N LEU A 486 0.25 36.69 -28.30
CA LEU A 486 -0.81 35.71 -28.48
C LEU A 486 -2.00 35.95 -27.53
N LEU A 487 -1.73 36.57 -26.36
CA LEU A 487 -2.75 36.88 -25.35
C LEU A 487 -2.92 38.40 -25.26
N LYS A 488 -3.96 38.93 -25.88
CA LYS A 488 -4.32 40.35 -25.77
C LYS A 488 -5.26 40.64 -24.63
N LYS A 489 -6.18 39.73 -24.31
CA LYS A 489 -7.13 39.81 -23.19
C LYS A 489 -7.41 38.40 -22.68
N LEU A 490 -7.48 38.28 -21.37
CA LEU A 490 -7.99 37.05 -20.71
C LEU A 490 -9.45 37.29 -20.35
N SER A 491 -10.28 36.30 -20.67
CA SER A 491 -11.69 36.32 -20.29
C SER A 491 -12.03 35.04 -19.56
N PHE A 492 -12.74 35.18 -18.46
CA PHE A 492 -13.15 34.09 -17.58
C PHE A 492 -14.69 33.99 -17.60
N LEU A 493 -15.20 32.78 -17.41
CA LEU A 493 -16.65 32.58 -17.25
C LEU A 493 -17.04 32.94 -15.82
N ASP A 494 -18.15 33.62 -15.66
CA ASP A 494 -18.63 34.07 -14.35
C ASP A 494 -19.87 33.25 -13.94
N LEU A 495 -19.63 32.00 -13.48
CA LEU A 495 -20.68 31.10 -13.04
C LEU A 495 -21.15 31.40 -11.62
N ILE A 496 -20.23 31.77 -10.74
CA ILE A 496 -20.52 32.03 -9.34
C ILE A 496 -20.42 33.54 -9.09
N LYS A 497 -21.58 34.18 -9.06
CA LYS A 497 -21.66 35.60 -8.79
C LYS A 497 -21.25 35.92 -7.35
N ALA A 498 -20.66 37.08 -7.12
CA ALA A 498 -20.33 37.55 -5.79
C ALA A 498 -21.57 37.47 -4.86
N SER A 499 -21.50 36.66 -3.84
CA SER A 499 -22.55 36.46 -2.85
C SER A 499 -22.28 37.35 -1.62
N LYS A 500 -23.32 37.67 -0.90
CA LYS A 500 -23.25 38.37 0.40
C LYS A 500 -23.98 37.53 1.43
N ILE A 501 -23.48 36.34 1.65
CA ILE A 501 -24.06 35.36 2.60
C ILE A 501 -23.43 35.59 3.96
N ASP A 502 -24.26 35.71 5.01
CA ASP A 502 -23.80 35.72 6.38
C ASP A 502 -23.61 34.25 6.88
N PHE A 503 -22.43 33.74 6.65
CA PHE A 503 -22.04 32.36 7.04
C PHE A 503 -21.91 32.21 8.54
N LEU A 504 -21.30 33.19 9.20
CA LEU A 504 -21.02 33.16 10.63
C LEU A 504 -22.30 33.16 11.49
N SER A 505 -23.37 33.82 11.05
CA SER A 505 -24.65 33.77 11.76
C SER A 505 -25.33 32.39 11.67
N LYS A 506 -25.09 31.62 10.59
CA LYS A 506 -25.64 30.28 10.40
C LYS A 506 -24.83 29.19 11.11
N SER A 507 -23.70 29.51 11.74
CA SER A 507 -22.80 28.56 12.39
C SER A 507 -23.48 27.73 13.48
N LYS A 508 -24.47 28.28 14.22
CA LYS A 508 -25.22 27.54 15.25
C LYS A 508 -25.99 26.34 14.67
N LEU A 509 -26.64 26.53 13.52
CA LEU A 509 -27.32 25.45 12.81
C LEU A 509 -26.32 24.42 12.30
N ALA A 510 -25.20 24.89 11.76
CA ALA A 510 -24.12 24.02 11.30
C ALA A 510 -23.56 23.13 12.42
N TYR A 511 -23.32 23.68 13.60
CA TYR A 511 -22.86 22.90 14.76
C TYR A 511 -23.86 21.85 15.21
N VAL A 512 -25.17 22.16 15.15
CA VAL A 512 -26.22 21.18 15.50
C VAL A 512 -26.21 20.04 14.48
N ILE A 513 -26.18 20.34 13.19
CA ILE A 513 -26.14 19.32 12.14
C ILE A 513 -24.86 18.46 12.25
N SER A 514 -23.71 19.09 12.37
CA SER A 514 -22.43 18.39 12.53
C SER A 514 -22.39 17.54 13.79
N GLY A 515 -22.91 18.06 14.93
CA GLY A 515 -23.00 17.33 16.18
C GLY A 515 -23.87 16.08 16.07
N LEU A 516 -25.02 16.19 15.40
CA LEU A 516 -25.90 15.04 15.14
C LEU A 516 -25.23 14.00 14.22
N LEU A 517 -24.55 14.45 13.16
CA LEU A 517 -23.82 13.56 12.27
C LEU A 517 -22.65 12.85 12.97
N VAL A 518 -21.90 13.59 13.81
CA VAL A 518 -20.83 13.00 14.62
C VAL A 518 -21.41 11.97 15.60
N ALA A 519 -22.51 12.31 16.28
CA ALA A 519 -23.18 11.37 17.19
C ALA A 519 -23.68 10.12 16.46
N ALA A 520 -24.28 10.27 15.27
CA ALA A 520 -24.70 9.16 14.43
C ALA A 520 -23.50 8.31 13.98
N SER A 521 -22.39 8.95 13.59
CA SER A 521 -21.16 8.26 13.18
C SER A 521 -20.56 7.43 14.32
N VAL A 522 -20.42 8.02 15.50
CA VAL A 522 -19.94 7.32 16.70
C VAL A 522 -20.90 6.20 17.11
N GLY A 523 -22.22 6.45 17.03
CA GLY A 523 -23.24 5.46 17.27
C GLY A 523 -23.16 4.27 16.32
N ALA A 524 -22.93 4.52 15.02
CA ALA A 524 -22.75 3.47 14.02
C ALA A 524 -21.53 2.59 14.32
N VAL A 525 -20.40 3.20 14.66
CA VAL A 525 -19.19 2.47 15.08
C VAL A 525 -19.46 1.60 16.30
N ALA A 526 -20.14 2.15 17.33
CA ALA A 526 -20.47 1.43 18.55
C ALA A 526 -21.45 0.26 18.31
N MET A 527 -22.43 0.44 17.40
CA MET A 527 -23.43 -0.59 17.07
C MET A 527 -22.84 -1.72 16.21
N ARG A 528 -21.97 -1.41 15.25
CA ARG A 528 -21.35 -2.40 14.36
C ARG A 528 -20.13 -3.08 14.99
N GLY A 529 -19.47 -2.43 15.96
CA GLY A 529 -18.32 -2.99 16.67
C GLY A 529 -17.20 -3.44 15.70
N GLU A 530 -16.74 -4.68 15.86
CA GLU A 530 -15.70 -5.27 14.99
C GLU A 530 -16.13 -5.35 13.52
N ASN A 531 -17.41 -5.41 13.21
CA ASN A 531 -17.90 -5.42 11.82
C ASN A 531 -17.77 -4.06 11.11
N SER A 532 -17.32 -3.01 11.80
CA SER A 532 -16.95 -1.75 11.19
C SER A 532 -15.54 -1.75 10.63
N MET A 533 -14.75 -2.80 10.92
CA MET A 533 -13.35 -2.92 10.53
C MET A 533 -13.13 -4.08 9.59
N GLY A 534 -12.34 -3.86 8.54
CA GLY A 534 -11.95 -4.87 7.58
C GLY A 534 -10.95 -5.89 8.15
N ILE A 535 -10.64 -6.89 7.34
CA ILE A 535 -9.69 -7.96 7.71
C ILE A 535 -8.29 -7.43 7.99
N ASP A 536 -7.92 -6.30 7.43
CA ASP A 536 -6.64 -5.63 7.70
C ASP A 536 -6.41 -5.33 9.17
N PHE A 537 -7.49 -5.10 9.93
CA PHE A 537 -7.44 -4.75 11.35
C PHE A 537 -7.89 -5.88 12.28
N THR A 538 -8.85 -6.68 11.83
CA THR A 538 -9.41 -7.77 12.64
C THR A 538 -8.71 -9.11 12.43
N GLY A 539 -7.91 -9.22 11.38
CA GLY A 539 -7.45 -10.50 10.87
C GLY A 539 -8.55 -11.27 10.14
N GLY A 540 -8.18 -12.32 9.45
CA GLY A 540 -9.07 -13.14 8.64
C GLY A 540 -8.58 -13.29 7.21
N SER A 541 -9.40 -13.92 6.39
CA SER A 541 -9.17 -14.06 4.95
C SER A 541 -10.36 -13.54 4.15
N LEU A 542 -10.06 -13.01 2.97
CA LEU A 542 -11.02 -12.53 2.00
C LEU A 542 -10.83 -13.31 0.70
N VAL A 543 -11.91 -13.82 0.16
CA VAL A 543 -11.93 -14.46 -1.16
C VAL A 543 -12.87 -13.65 -2.03
N GLU A 544 -12.42 -13.26 -3.21
CA GLU A 544 -13.17 -12.44 -4.14
C GLU A 544 -13.27 -13.13 -5.51
N PHE A 545 -14.46 -13.11 -6.10
CA PHE A 545 -14.72 -13.55 -7.45
C PHE A 545 -15.34 -12.41 -8.24
N GLN A 546 -14.72 -12.01 -9.34
CA GLN A 546 -15.24 -10.99 -10.24
C GLN A 546 -16.03 -11.66 -11.37
N LEU A 547 -17.33 -11.55 -11.32
CA LEU A 547 -18.25 -12.06 -12.35
C LEU A 547 -18.39 -11.04 -13.49
N GLY A 548 -18.40 -11.52 -14.74
CA GLY A 548 -18.67 -10.66 -15.90
C GLY A 548 -20.14 -10.19 -15.96
N GLU A 549 -20.44 -9.26 -16.87
CA GLU A 549 -21.76 -8.61 -16.99
C GLU A 549 -22.92 -9.58 -17.21
N GLU A 550 -22.68 -10.74 -17.84
CA GLU A 550 -23.71 -11.75 -18.15
C GLU A 550 -23.89 -12.81 -17.06
N LYS A 551 -23.05 -12.80 -16.03
CA LYS A 551 -23.03 -13.84 -15.00
C LYS A 551 -23.34 -13.22 -13.64
N SER A 552 -24.30 -13.75 -12.90
CA SER A 552 -24.70 -13.25 -11.58
C SER A 552 -24.86 -14.38 -10.57
N LEU A 553 -24.50 -14.10 -9.32
CA LEU A 553 -24.74 -14.96 -8.17
C LEU A 553 -25.39 -14.13 -7.07
N SER A 554 -26.51 -14.60 -6.53
CA SER A 554 -27.16 -13.89 -5.43
C SER A 554 -26.53 -14.25 -4.09
N GLN A 555 -26.47 -13.27 -3.19
CA GLN A 555 -25.94 -13.48 -1.83
C GLN A 555 -26.60 -14.67 -1.10
N PRO A 556 -27.94 -14.87 -1.14
CA PRO A 556 -28.58 -16.02 -0.47
C PRO A 556 -28.17 -17.38 -1.05
N GLU A 557 -27.87 -17.45 -2.37
CA GLU A 557 -27.41 -18.69 -2.99
C GLU A 557 -26.01 -19.06 -2.52
N VAL A 558 -25.11 -18.08 -2.43
CA VAL A 558 -23.74 -18.27 -1.92
C VAL A 558 -23.77 -18.63 -0.44
N GLU A 559 -24.59 -17.94 0.38
CA GLU A 559 -24.76 -18.27 1.80
C GLU A 559 -25.31 -19.69 2.01
N LYS A 560 -26.24 -20.13 1.17
CA LYS A 560 -26.80 -21.48 1.23
C LYS A 560 -25.75 -22.54 0.85
N ALA A 561 -24.95 -22.28 -0.17
CA ALA A 561 -23.86 -23.19 -0.53
C ALA A 561 -22.84 -23.32 0.61
N LEU A 562 -22.50 -22.23 1.27
CA LEU A 562 -21.56 -22.21 2.39
C LEU A 562 -22.14 -22.79 3.70
N ALA A 563 -23.44 -22.96 3.83
CA ALA A 563 -24.04 -23.52 5.06
C ALA A 563 -23.66 -24.99 5.33
N GLY A 564 -23.18 -25.72 4.31
CA GLY A 564 -22.79 -27.13 4.40
C GLY A 564 -21.30 -27.38 4.69
N ILE A 565 -20.45 -26.33 4.70
CA ILE A 565 -19.00 -26.48 4.83
C ILE A 565 -18.56 -26.40 6.31
N GLN A 566 -17.61 -27.28 6.70
CA GLN A 566 -16.96 -27.18 8.00
C GLN A 566 -15.85 -26.15 7.98
N VAL A 567 -16.12 -24.98 8.55
CA VAL A 567 -15.20 -23.84 8.68
C VAL A 567 -15.12 -23.36 10.13
N SER A 568 -14.00 -22.70 10.46
CA SER A 568 -13.70 -22.27 11.83
C SER A 568 -14.69 -21.21 12.35
N LYS A 569 -15.18 -20.34 11.46
CA LYS A 569 -16.16 -19.28 11.75
C LYS A 569 -17.10 -19.13 10.55
N ARG A 570 -18.38 -18.84 10.79
CA ARG A 570 -19.35 -18.61 9.71
C ARG A 570 -18.87 -17.49 8.77
N PRO A 571 -18.76 -17.75 7.46
CA PRO A 571 -18.33 -16.74 6.49
C PRO A 571 -19.38 -15.63 6.36
N ILE A 572 -18.91 -14.44 6.06
CA ILE A 572 -19.76 -13.29 5.70
C ILE A 572 -19.68 -13.13 4.21
N VAL A 573 -20.83 -13.14 3.53
CA VAL A 573 -20.94 -12.99 2.10
C VAL A 573 -21.47 -11.61 1.77
N GLN A 574 -20.84 -10.94 0.81
CA GLN A 574 -21.28 -9.68 0.22
C GLN A 574 -21.27 -9.82 -1.29
N VAL A 575 -22.33 -9.37 -1.95
CA VAL A 575 -22.41 -9.32 -3.40
C VAL A 575 -22.67 -7.89 -3.81
N GLU A 576 -21.71 -7.30 -4.49
CA GLU A 576 -21.78 -5.94 -5.00
C GLU A 576 -22.02 -5.95 -6.51
N LYS A 577 -23.04 -5.21 -6.95
CA LYS A 577 -23.28 -4.95 -8.38
C LYS A 577 -22.52 -3.71 -8.82
N SER A 578 -21.68 -3.87 -9.84
CA SER A 578 -20.97 -2.80 -10.50
C SER A 578 -21.38 -2.70 -11.96
N ILE A 579 -21.05 -1.59 -12.62
CA ILE A 579 -21.23 -1.42 -14.07
C ILE A 579 -20.40 -2.46 -14.87
N THR A 580 -19.34 -2.98 -14.28
CA THR A 580 -18.41 -3.94 -14.89
C THR A 580 -18.69 -5.40 -14.53
N GLY A 581 -19.82 -5.68 -13.86
CA GLY A 581 -20.21 -7.02 -13.40
C GLY A 581 -20.45 -7.09 -11.89
N GLU A 582 -20.62 -8.28 -11.36
CA GLU A 582 -20.83 -8.51 -9.94
C GLU A 582 -19.53 -8.94 -9.25
N LEU A 583 -19.27 -8.41 -8.07
CA LEU A 583 -18.18 -8.85 -7.18
C LEU A 583 -18.78 -9.66 -6.03
N VAL A 584 -18.37 -10.90 -5.92
CA VAL A 584 -18.73 -11.78 -4.80
C VAL A 584 -17.55 -11.81 -3.84
N THR A 585 -17.73 -11.25 -2.66
CA THR A 585 -16.71 -11.15 -1.61
C THR A 585 -17.11 -12.02 -0.42
N ILE A 586 -16.22 -12.93 -0.03
CA ILE A 586 -16.43 -13.83 1.10
C ILE A 586 -15.34 -13.59 2.14
N ARG A 587 -15.76 -13.14 3.31
CA ARG A 587 -14.88 -12.96 4.46
C ARG A 587 -14.97 -14.18 5.36
N CYS A 588 -13.81 -14.76 5.72
CA CYS A 588 -13.72 -15.99 6.51
C CYS A 588 -12.56 -15.93 7.52
N ALA A 589 -12.44 -16.97 8.33
CA ALA A 589 -11.31 -17.10 9.24
C ALA A 589 -10.01 -17.39 8.47
N THR A 590 -8.88 -17.02 9.05
CA THR A 590 -7.55 -17.31 8.49
C THR A 590 -7.38 -18.81 8.28
N GLY A 591 -6.99 -19.21 7.06
CA GLY A 591 -6.78 -20.62 6.67
C GLY A 591 -8.01 -21.32 6.09
N ASP A 592 -9.20 -20.73 6.11
CA ASP A 592 -10.40 -21.32 5.50
C ASP A 592 -10.63 -20.88 4.04
N ALA A 593 -9.86 -19.91 3.54
CA ALA A 593 -10.05 -19.31 2.22
C ALA A 593 -10.00 -20.31 1.07
N ASP A 594 -8.97 -21.16 1.04
CA ASP A 594 -8.77 -22.16 -0.03
C ASP A 594 -9.87 -23.22 -0.04
N LYS A 595 -10.33 -23.63 1.16
CA LYS A 595 -11.45 -24.59 1.32
C LYS A 595 -12.76 -23.98 0.80
N ILE A 596 -13.02 -22.72 1.14
CA ILE A 596 -14.21 -22.00 0.72
C ILE A 596 -14.19 -21.81 -0.81
N ALA A 597 -13.06 -21.38 -1.36
CA ALA A 597 -12.90 -21.18 -2.79
C ALA A 597 -13.14 -22.49 -3.57
N ALA A 598 -12.51 -23.59 -3.13
CA ALA A 598 -12.69 -24.91 -3.74
C ALA A 598 -14.14 -25.41 -3.66
N HIS A 599 -14.79 -25.20 -2.50
CA HIS A 599 -16.19 -25.61 -2.30
C HIS A 599 -17.15 -24.82 -3.19
N LEU A 600 -16.97 -23.50 -3.30
CA LEU A 600 -17.80 -22.65 -4.17
C LEU A 600 -17.62 -23.00 -5.65
N ARG A 601 -16.39 -23.30 -6.08
CA ARG A 601 -16.11 -23.75 -7.44
C ARG A 601 -16.76 -25.11 -7.75
N GLY A 602 -16.88 -25.98 -6.76
CA GLY A 602 -17.61 -27.26 -6.89
C GLY A 602 -19.13 -27.10 -6.80
N SER A 603 -19.62 -26.03 -6.17
CA SER A 603 -21.07 -25.82 -5.97
C SER A 603 -21.72 -24.99 -7.09
N PHE A 604 -20.93 -24.17 -7.79
CA PHE A 604 -21.39 -23.30 -8.87
C PHE A 604 -20.59 -23.58 -10.14
N ASP A 605 -21.22 -24.18 -11.15
CA ASP A 605 -20.59 -24.46 -12.46
C ASP A 605 -19.92 -23.21 -13.06
N ILE A 606 -20.53 -22.05 -12.88
CA ILE A 606 -20.03 -20.75 -13.33
C ILE A 606 -18.65 -20.39 -12.74
N LEU A 607 -18.36 -20.79 -11.50
CA LEU A 607 -17.07 -20.55 -10.83
C LEU A 607 -16.05 -21.65 -11.14
N GLY A 608 -16.54 -22.85 -11.50
CA GLY A 608 -15.73 -24.02 -11.83
C GLY A 608 -15.34 -24.11 -13.31
N GLU A 609 -15.95 -23.28 -14.18
CA GLU A 609 -15.73 -23.28 -15.62
C GLU A 609 -14.26 -22.96 -15.95
N LYS A 610 -13.64 -23.81 -16.80
CA LYS A 610 -12.26 -23.67 -17.21
C LYS A 610 -12.15 -23.51 -18.72
N GLU A 611 -11.20 -22.71 -19.15
CA GLU A 611 -10.73 -22.57 -20.52
C GLU A 611 -9.28 -23.06 -20.60
N THR A 612 -8.93 -23.76 -21.70
CA THR A 612 -7.55 -24.19 -21.93
C THR A 612 -6.86 -23.17 -22.84
N GLU A 613 -5.93 -22.40 -22.29
CA GLU A 613 -5.09 -21.44 -23.00
C GLU A 613 -3.63 -21.86 -22.88
N ASP A 614 -2.92 -21.92 -24.01
CA ASP A 614 -1.50 -22.38 -24.09
C ASP A 614 -1.23 -23.76 -23.45
N GLY A 615 -2.23 -24.67 -23.49
CA GLY A 615 -2.11 -26.03 -22.94
C GLY A 615 -2.22 -26.11 -21.42
N LYS A 616 -2.59 -25.01 -20.75
CA LYS A 616 -2.90 -24.98 -19.31
C LYS A 616 -4.39 -24.64 -19.11
N ASP A 617 -5.04 -25.39 -18.21
CA ASP A 617 -6.41 -25.11 -17.80
C ASP A 617 -6.44 -23.91 -16.87
N ARG A 618 -7.29 -22.92 -17.20
CA ARG A 618 -7.52 -21.72 -16.41
C ARG A 618 -8.98 -21.58 -16.07
N TYR A 619 -9.27 -21.10 -14.85
CA TYR A 619 -10.65 -20.76 -14.50
C TYR A 619 -11.11 -19.51 -15.26
N VAL A 620 -12.30 -19.56 -15.86
CA VAL A 620 -12.91 -18.40 -16.55
C VAL A 620 -13.19 -17.27 -15.59
N ILE A 621 -13.64 -17.60 -14.36
CA ILE A 621 -13.79 -16.64 -13.26
C ILE A 621 -12.66 -16.86 -12.28
N GLU A 622 -11.75 -15.94 -12.28
CA GLU A 622 -10.57 -15.98 -11.42
C GLU A 622 -10.88 -15.44 -10.03
N GLN A 623 -10.09 -15.85 -9.07
CA GLN A 623 -10.22 -15.42 -7.70
C GLN A 623 -9.04 -14.56 -7.26
N SER A 624 -9.32 -13.67 -6.32
CA SER A 624 -8.32 -13.01 -5.48
C SER A 624 -8.44 -13.55 -4.07
N THR A 625 -7.32 -13.78 -3.42
CA THR A 625 -7.29 -14.19 -2.02
C THR A 625 -6.37 -13.26 -1.24
N GLN A 626 -6.87 -12.75 -0.12
CA GLN A 626 -6.11 -11.95 0.81
C GLN A 626 -6.28 -12.54 2.21
N GLY A 627 -5.19 -12.74 2.94
CA GLY A 627 -5.19 -13.24 4.30
C GLY A 627 -4.30 -12.38 5.20
N VAL A 628 -4.79 -12.05 6.38
CA VAL A 628 -4.06 -11.28 7.39
C VAL A 628 -4.20 -11.99 8.73
N SER A 629 -3.08 -12.22 9.42
CA SER A 629 -3.13 -12.79 10.77
C SER A 629 -3.71 -11.80 11.77
N ALA A 630 -4.39 -12.29 12.80
CA ALA A 630 -5.00 -11.44 13.82
C ALA A 630 -3.95 -10.59 14.59
N THR A 631 -2.73 -11.10 14.72
CA THR A 631 -1.64 -10.36 15.37
C THR A 631 -1.22 -9.18 14.52
N LEU A 632 -1.00 -9.41 13.22
CA LEU A 632 -0.64 -8.34 12.28
C LEU A 632 -1.76 -7.32 12.13
N GLY A 633 -3.03 -7.75 12.16
CA GLY A 633 -4.17 -6.84 12.09
C GLY A 633 -4.20 -5.86 13.26
N LYS A 634 -3.87 -6.31 14.47
CA LYS A 634 -3.73 -5.41 15.63
C LYS A 634 -2.57 -4.43 15.47
N ASP A 635 -1.43 -4.89 14.96
CA ASP A 635 -0.28 -4.01 14.68
C ASP A 635 -0.68 -2.94 13.66
N PHE A 636 -1.35 -3.32 12.58
CA PHE A 636 -1.83 -2.38 11.57
C PHE A 636 -2.82 -1.36 12.13
N LEU A 637 -3.69 -1.76 13.04
CA LEU A 637 -4.63 -0.83 13.69
C LEU A 637 -3.89 0.21 14.53
N ILE A 638 -2.90 -0.23 15.32
CA ILE A 638 -2.09 0.65 16.17
C ILE A 638 -1.25 1.59 15.31
N ASP A 639 -0.54 1.07 14.32
CA ASP A 639 0.30 1.85 13.42
C ASP A 639 -0.54 2.88 12.65
N SER A 640 -1.75 2.51 12.22
CA SER A 640 -2.69 3.39 11.55
C SER A 640 -3.17 4.53 12.46
N ALA A 641 -3.50 4.22 13.71
CA ALA A 641 -3.89 5.23 14.70
C ALA A 641 -2.73 6.20 15.00
N ILE A 642 -1.51 5.68 15.13
CA ILE A 642 -0.30 6.49 15.32
C ILE A 642 -0.04 7.37 14.08
N ALA A 643 -0.12 6.81 12.87
CA ALA A 643 0.07 7.55 11.63
C ALA A 643 -0.93 8.70 11.50
N LEU A 644 -2.21 8.44 11.80
CA LEU A 644 -3.26 9.46 11.79
C LEU A 644 -3.00 10.56 12.82
N ALA A 645 -2.63 10.17 14.05
CA ALA A 645 -2.30 11.12 15.12
C ALA A 645 -1.08 11.97 14.76
N LEU A 646 -0.01 11.37 14.24
CA LEU A 646 1.20 12.08 13.80
C LEU A 646 0.90 13.01 12.62
N GLY A 647 0.06 12.57 11.67
CA GLY A 647 -0.38 13.39 10.55
C GLY A 647 -1.12 14.64 10.99
N LEU A 648 -2.11 14.47 11.85
CA LEU A 648 -2.88 15.59 12.43
C LEU A 648 -1.99 16.52 13.28
N LEU A 649 -1.08 15.95 14.07
CA LEU A 649 -0.12 16.72 14.87
C LEU A 649 0.87 17.49 13.99
N GLY A 650 1.36 16.87 12.92
CA GLY A 650 2.26 17.52 11.96
C GLY A 650 1.59 18.71 11.28
N ILE A 651 0.35 18.55 10.82
CA ILE A 651 -0.45 19.63 10.24
C ILE A 651 -0.69 20.72 11.30
N LEU A 652 -1.12 20.36 12.51
CA LEU A 652 -1.34 21.32 13.60
C LEU A 652 -0.09 22.13 13.92
N THR A 653 1.05 21.46 14.01
CA THR A 653 2.36 22.10 14.27
C THR A 653 2.67 23.11 13.16
N TYR A 654 2.49 22.72 11.89
CA TYR A 654 2.73 23.58 10.76
C TYR A 654 1.81 24.83 10.78
N ILE A 655 0.51 24.62 10.99
CA ILE A 655 -0.45 25.73 11.03
C ILE A 655 -0.16 26.67 12.22
N THR A 656 0.25 26.14 13.38
CA THR A 656 0.61 26.93 14.56
C THR A 656 1.85 27.80 14.33
N ILE A 657 2.80 27.31 13.52
CA ILE A 657 3.99 28.10 13.14
C ILE A 657 3.62 29.18 12.11
N ARG A 658 2.69 28.88 11.22
CA ARG A 658 2.36 29.70 10.06
C ARG A 658 1.29 30.75 10.34
N PHE A 659 0.35 30.45 11.25
CA PHE A 659 -0.78 31.29 11.60
C PHE A 659 -0.84 31.52 13.12
N GLU A 660 -1.62 32.50 13.51
CA GLU A 660 -1.94 32.77 14.91
C GLU A 660 -2.68 31.58 15.55
N PHE A 661 -2.51 31.38 16.85
CA PHE A 661 -3.09 30.24 17.58
C PHE A 661 -4.60 30.07 17.40
N SER A 662 -5.34 31.18 17.29
CA SER A 662 -6.79 31.17 17.05
C SER A 662 -7.16 30.45 15.74
N PHE A 663 -6.38 30.67 14.69
CA PHE A 663 -6.55 30.02 13.39
C PHE A 663 -6.11 28.53 13.46
N ALA A 664 -5.00 28.24 14.14
CA ALA A 664 -4.54 26.87 14.33
C ALA A 664 -5.58 26.00 15.05
N LEU A 665 -6.20 26.53 16.10
CA LEU A 665 -7.26 25.84 16.83
C LEU A 665 -8.51 25.62 15.95
N GLY A 666 -8.92 26.64 15.19
CA GLY A 666 -10.06 26.51 14.27
C GLY A 666 -9.84 25.45 13.21
N GLY A 667 -8.67 25.45 12.58
CA GLY A 667 -8.27 24.46 11.58
C GLY A 667 -8.18 23.04 12.17
N PHE A 668 -7.62 22.88 13.35
CA PHE A 668 -7.50 21.57 13.99
C PHE A 668 -8.87 20.95 14.35
N ILE A 669 -9.79 21.76 14.91
CA ILE A 669 -11.15 21.28 15.22
C ILE A 669 -11.88 20.86 13.94
N ALA A 670 -11.74 21.62 12.86
CA ALA A 670 -12.32 21.27 11.57
C ALA A 670 -11.71 19.97 11.01
N LEU A 671 -10.40 19.81 11.07
CA LEU A 671 -9.74 18.57 10.65
C LEU A 671 -10.21 17.34 11.43
N LEU A 672 -10.28 17.44 12.75
CA LEU A 672 -10.76 16.34 13.58
C LEU A 672 -12.22 15.98 13.24
N HIS A 673 -13.06 17.00 13.06
CA HIS A 673 -14.44 16.82 12.62
C HIS A 673 -14.50 16.08 11.27
N ASP A 674 -13.68 16.48 10.30
CA ASP A 674 -13.69 15.92 8.94
C ASP A 674 -13.24 14.45 8.94
N VAL A 675 -12.20 14.12 9.69
CA VAL A 675 -11.71 12.75 9.84
C VAL A 675 -12.77 11.85 10.49
N VAL A 676 -13.38 12.30 11.61
CA VAL A 676 -14.39 11.51 12.33
C VAL A 676 -15.65 11.32 11.47
N LEU A 677 -16.11 12.35 10.80
CA LEU A 677 -17.30 12.24 9.95
C LEU A 677 -17.03 11.39 8.71
N SER A 678 -15.87 11.53 8.06
CA SER A 678 -15.56 10.74 6.87
C SER A 678 -15.52 9.26 7.20
N ALA A 679 -14.84 8.86 8.28
CA ALA A 679 -14.81 7.49 8.75
C ALA A 679 -16.21 6.99 9.15
N GLY A 680 -16.94 7.79 9.93
CA GLY A 680 -18.26 7.40 10.43
C GLY A 680 -19.32 7.28 9.34
N LEU A 681 -19.32 8.15 8.35
CA LEU A 681 -20.27 8.08 7.24
C LEU A 681 -20.03 6.86 6.34
N VAL A 682 -18.76 6.48 6.11
CA VAL A 682 -18.44 5.23 5.41
C VAL A 682 -19.04 4.04 6.15
N ILE A 683 -18.93 3.99 7.48
CA ILE A 683 -19.52 2.93 8.29
C ILE A 683 -21.06 2.97 8.25
N LEU A 684 -21.66 4.16 8.28
CA LEU A 684 -23.11 4.35 8.19
C LEU A 684 -23.71 3.83 6.89
N ILE A 685 -23.03 4.01 5.76
CA ILE A 685 -23.47 3.50 4.46
C ILE A 685 -23.17 2.01 4.24
N GLY A 686 -22.64 1.31 5.27
CA GLY A 686 -22.40 -0.13 5.22
C GLY A 686 -20.97 -0.53 4.91
N GLY A 687 -20.05 0.42 4.63
CA GLY A 687 -18.65 0.15 4.40
C GLY A 687 -17.89 -0.32 5.64
N GLU A 688 -16.68 -0.83 5.44
CA GLU A 688 -15.73 -1.23 6.48
C GLU A 688 -14.47 -0.38 6.37
N LEU A 689 -13.84 -0.09 7.51
CA LEU A 689 -12.54 0.60 7.50
C LEU A 689 -11.41 -0.40 7.27
N SER A 690 -10.56 -0.12 6.31
CA SER A 690 -9.36 -0.91 5.96
C SER A 690 -8.13 -0.01 5.91
N LEU A 691 -6.97 -0.58 5.67
CA LEU A 691 -5.71 0.18 5.58
C LEU A 691 -5.75 1.29 4.52
N ILE A 692 -6.41 1.06 3.38
CA ILE A 692 -6.52 2.06 2.32
C ILE A 692 -7.33 3.29 2.78
N HIS A 693 -8.29 3.10 3.67
CA HIS A 693 -9.08 4.19 4.25
C HIS A 693 -8.26 5.09 5.18
N VAL A 694 -7.22 4.57 5.82
CA VAL A 694 -6.29 5.39 6.62
C VAL A 694 -5.52 6.36 5.71
N GLY A 695 -5.07 5.85 4.55
CA GLY A 695 -4.47 6.69 3.51
C GLY A 695 -5.43 7.78 3.01
N ALA A 696 -6.70 7.41 2.80
CA ALA A 696 -7.74 8.36 2.41
C ALA A 696 -7.98 9.43 3.50
N LEU A 697 -8.08 9.04 4.78
CA LEU A 697 -8.29 9.98 5.90
C LEU A 697 -7.15 11.00 6.03
N LEU A 698 -5.90 10.55 5.93
CA LEU A 698 -4.75 11.45 5.96
C LEU A 698 -4.71 12.39 4.73
N THR A 699 -5.14 11.88 3.59
CA THR A 699 -5.25 12.69 2.38
C THR A 699 -6.37 13.72 2.50
N ILE A 700 -7.53 13.33 3.05
CA ILE A 700 -8.64 14.24 3.34
C ILE A 700 -8.17 15.34 4.31
N ALA A 701 -7.44 14.98 5.36
CA ALA A 701 -6.89 15.95 6.31
C ALA A 701 -5.97 16.96 5.61
N GLY A 702 -5.07 16.48 4.74
CA GLY A 702 -4.18 17.35 3.94
C GLY A 702 -4.93 18.25 2.96
N TYR A 703 -6.03 17.74 2.37
CA TYR A 703 -6.82 18.50 1.40
C TYR A 703 -7.78 19.49 2.08
N SER A 704 -8.48 19.07 3.14
CA SER A 704 -9.42 19.94 3.86
C SER A 704 -8.74 21.18 4.43
N ILE A 705 -7.52 21.02 4.92
CA ILE A 705 -6.76 22.16 5.44
C ILE A 705 -6.35 23.15 4.36
N ASN A 706 -6.24 22.73 3.10
CA ASN A 706 -5.91 23.60 1.98
C ASN A 706 -6.98 24.71 1.83
N ASP A 707 -8.26 24.34 1.76
CA ASP A 707 -9.36 25.30 1.70
C ASP A 707 -9.37 26.20 2.93
N THR A 708 -9.12 25.64 4.11
CA THR A 708 -9.07 26.38 5.37
C THR A 708 -7.93 27.41 5.38
N ILE A 709 -6.72 27.06 4.94
CA ILE A 709 -5.56 27.96 4.82
C ILE A 709 -5.90 29.15 3.93
N VAL A 710 -6.55 28.92 2.82
CA VAL A 710 -6.91 29.97 1.86
C VAL A 710 -7.92 30.96 2.44
N ILE A 711 -8.93 30.43 3.13
CA ILE A 711 -9.90 31.28 3.82
C ILE A 711 -9.21 32.08 4.93
N PHE A 712 -8.32 31.44 5.70
CA PHE A 712 -7.59 32.09 6.78
C PHE A 712 -6.63 33.16 6.28
N ASP A 713 -5.92 32.92 5.19
CA ASP A 713 -5.05 33.92 4.57
C ASP A 713 -5.86 35.14 4.11
N ARG A 714 -7.04 34.95 3.49
CA ARG A 714 -7.93 36.00 3.08
C ARG A 714 -8.53 36.78 4.28
N ILE A 715 -8.89 36.09 5.36
CA ILE A 715 -9.34 36.71 6.60
C ILE A 715 -8.22 37.58 7.18
N ARG A 716 -6.99 37.11 7.24
CA ARG A 716 -5.82 37.88 7.69
C ARG A 716 -5.60 39.14 6.82
N GLU A 717 -5.67 39.00 5.51
CA GLU A 717 -5.55 40.11 4.56
C GLU A 717 -6.63 41.15 4.81
N SER A 718 -7.90 40.74 4.98
CA SER A 718 -9.03 41.64 5.25
C SER A 718 -8.92 42.31 6.61
N LEU A 719 -8.43 41.62 7.65
CA LEU A 719 -8.23 42.19 8.99
C LEU A 719 -7.08 43.19 9.05
N LYS A 720 -6.06 43.04 8.18
CA LYS A 720 -4.95 44.03 8.08
C LYS A 720 -5.36 45.32 7.37
N SER A 721 -6.14 45.21 6.30
CA SER A 721 -6.45 46.33 5.40
C SER A 721 -7.81 46.99 5.66
N GLY A 722 -8.79 46.27 6.22
CA GLY A 722 -10.16 46.71 6.38
C GLY A 722 -10.42 47.52 7.67
N GLU A 723 -11.36 48.47 7.62
CA GLU A 723 -11.95 49.12 8.78
C GLU A 723 -13.36 48.55 8.98
N GLY A 724 -13.73 48.18 10.22
CA GLY A 724 -15.04 47.62 10.52
C GLY A 724 -15.06 46.52 11.55
N ASP A 725 -16.24 45.91 11.71
CA ASP A 725 -16.42 44.79 12.63
C ASP A 725 -15.71 43.50 12.13
N VAL A 726 -15.04 42.81 13.04
CA VAL A 726 -14.29 41.55 12.72
C VAL A 726 -15.20 40.52 12.06
N LYS A 727 -16.43 40.36 12.52
CA LYS A 727 -17.40 39.42 11.97
C LYS A 727 -17.76 39.73 10.51
N GLU A 728 -17.95 41.05 10.19
CA GLU A 728 -18.26 41.50 8.83
C GLU A 728 -17.07 41.24 7.91
N LEU A 729 -15.87 41.64 8.33
CA LEU A 729 -14.65 41.41 7.55
C LEU A 729 -14.38 39.91 7.30
N MET A 730 -14.65 39.05 8.28
CA MET A 730 -14.55 37.60 8.10
C MET A 730 -15.60 37.08 7.10
N ASN A 731 -16.85 37.54 7.18
CA ASN A 731 -17.88 37.15 6.21
C ASN A 731 -17.53 37.63 4.79
N GLU A 732 -17.00 38.84 4.64
CA GLU A 732 -16.52 39.33 3.34
C GLU A 732 -15.37 38.48 2.79
N ALA A 733 -14.41 38.11 3.62
CA ALA A 733 -13.30 37.25 3.23
C ALA A 733 -13.78 35.86 2.77
N ILE A 734 -14.74 35.25 3.51
CA ILE A 734 -15.33 33.94 3.16
C ILE A 734 -16.09 34.07 1.81
N ASN A 735 -16.89 35.10 1.62
CA ASN A 735 -17.63 35.32 0.36
C ASN A 735 -16.66 35.55 -0.81
N ALA A 736 -15.55 36.27 -0.60
CA ALA A 736 -14.53 36.51 -1.63
C ALA A 736 -13.80 35.22 -2.08
N THR A 737 -13.63 34.26 -1.17
CA THR A 737 -12.97 32.97 -1.47
C THR A 737 -13.94 31.90 -1.94
N LEU A 738 -15.25 32.07 -1.79
CA LEU A 738 -16.28 31.05 -2.04
C LEU A 738 -16.24 30.48 -3.47
N SER A 739 -16.13 31.35 -4.47
CA SER A 739 -16.07 30.93 -5.88
C SER A 739 -14.91 30.00 -6.11
N ARG A 740 -13.76 30.31 -5.57
CA ARG A 740 -12.56 29.52 -5.66
C ARG A 740 -12.72 28.17 -4.94
N THR A 741 -13.14 28.16 -3.68
CA THR A 741 -13.31 26.94 -2.88
C THR A 741 -14.31 25.98 -3.55
N ILE A 742 -15.41 26.48 -4.11
CA ILE A 742 -16.36 25.63 -4.85
C ILE A 742 -15.73 25.08 -6.13
N LEU A 743 -14.97 25.86 -6.88
CA LEU A 743 -14.35 25.42 -8.14
C LEU A 743 -13.28 24.36 -7.89
N THR A 744 -12.41 24.55 -6.90
CA THR A 744 -11.37 23.60 -6.54
C THR A 744 -11.96 22.27 -6.05
N SER A 745 -12.93 22.34 -5.13
CA SER A 745 -13.62 21.15 -4.65
C SER A 745 -14.38 20.43 -5.78
N LEU A 746 -15.06 21.18 -6.66
CA LEU A 746 -15.84 20.61 -7.77
C LEU A 746 -14.94 19.86 -8.76
N THR A 747 -13.78 20.40 -9.13
CA THR A 747 -12.86 19.73 -10.06
C THR A 747 -12.35 18.41 -9.48
N THR A 748 -12.03 18.38 -8.20
CA THR A 748 -11.56 17.18 -7.53
C THR A 748 -12.71 16.19 -7.29
N ILE A 749 -13.89 16.64 -6.87
CA ILE A 749 -15.09 15.81 -6.70
C ILE A 749 -15.47 15.13 -8.00
N VAL A 750 -15.44 15.84 -9.13
CA VAL A 750 -15.73 15.27 -10.44
C VAL A 750 -14.72 14.17 -10.80
N THR A 751 -13.42 14.45 -10.64
CA THR A 751 -12.38 13.46 -10.94
C THR A 751 -12.52 12.21 -10.07
N VAL A 752 -12.65 12.38 -8.75
CA VAL A 752 -12.78 11.25 -7.80
C VAL A 752 -14.13 10.54 -7.95
N GLY A 753 -15.20 11.28 -8.27
CA GLY A 753 -16.54 10.72 -8.54
C GLY A 753 -16.55 9.77 -9.72
N ILE A 754 -15.81 10.09 -10.77
CA ILE A 754 -15.66 9.19 -11.92
C ILE A 754 -14.91 7.90 -11.52
N ILE A 755 -13.88 8.02 -10.67
CA ILE A 755 -13.18 6.83 -10.17
C ILE A 755 -14.12 6.00 -9.28
N ALA A 756 -14.94 6.62 -8.44
CA ALA A 756 -15.88 5.91 -7.58
C ALA A 756 -16.94 5.12 -8.38
N ILE A 757 -17.32 5.63 -9.57
CA ILE A 757 -18.33 5.00 -10.43
C ILE A 757 -17.71 3.96 -11.37
N PHE A 758 -16.56 4.27 -11.99
CA PHE A 758 -15.97 3.49 -13.09
C PHE A 758 -14.63 2.84 -12.74
N GLY A 759 -14.04 3.13 -11.59
CA GLY A 759 -12.70 2.66 -11.19
C GLY A 759 -12.64 1.21 -10.72
N GLY A 760 -13.78 0.50 -10.70
CA GLY A 760 -13.86 -0.87 -10.19
C GLY A 760 -13.91 -0.92 -8.65
N SER A 761 -14.20 -2.12 -8.12
CA SER A 761 -14.41 -2.35 -6.69
C SER A 761 -13.21 -1.91 -5.84
N ALA A 762 -12.02 -2.20 -6.27
CA ALA A 762 -10.80 -1.95 -5.53
C ALA A 762 -10.46 -0.45 -5.34
N LEU A 763 -10.89 0.43 -6.26
CA LEU A 763 -10.72 1.89 -6.12
C LEU A 763 -11.98 2.58 -5.56
N LYS A 764 -13.12 1.91 -5.57
CA LYS A 764 -14.41 2.47 -5.17
C LYS A 764 -14.42 2.92 -3.71
N ASP A 765 -14.05 2.03 -2.80
CA ASP A 765 -14.09 2.31 -1.35
C ASP A 765 -13.21 3.50 -0.96
N PHE A 766 -11.99 3.53 -1.49
CA PHE A 766 -11.08 4.66 -1.34
C PHE A 766 -11.70 5.95 -1.89
N SER A 767 -12.25 5.89 -3.11
CA SER A 767 -12.81 7.07 -3.79
C SER A 767 -14.07 7.58 -3.11
N VAL A 768 -14.94 6.69 -2.61
CA VAL A 768 -16.14 7.07 -1.85
C VAL A 768 -15.75 7.80 -0.57
N MET A 769 -14.74 7.31 0.17
CA MET A 769 -14.26 7.99 1.37
C MET A 769 -13.70 9.38 1.04
N ILE A 770 -12.88 9.50 -0.01
CA ILE A 770 -12.35 10.81 -0.45
C ILE A 770 -13.50 11.76 -0.85
N LEU A 771 -14.51 11.29 -1.58
CA LEU A 771 -15.68 12.10 -1.94
C LEU A 771 -16.41 12.65 -0.72
N ILE A 772 -16.69 11.79 0.24
CA ILE A 772 -17.30 12.18 1.51
C ILE A 772 -16.44 13.23 2.20
N GLY A 773 -15.13 12.98 2.30
CA GLY A 773 -14.19 13.90 2.94
C GLY A 773 -14.06 15.25 2.22
N LEU A 774 -14.09 15.28 0.88
CA LEU A 774 -14.05 16.52 0.10
C LEU A 774 -15.28 17.38 0.36
N VAL A 775 -16.47 16.78 0.38
CA VAL A 775 -17.72 17.51 0.67
C VAL A 775 -17.73 18.05 2.10
N ILE A 776 -17.32 17.20 3.07
CA ILE A 776 -17.24 17.60 4.48
C ILE A 776 -16.19 18.70 4.68
N GLY A 777 -14.99 18.56 4.09
CA GLY A 777 -13.89 19.52 4.21
C GLY A 777 -14.23 20.90 3.63
N THR A 778 -14.90 20.90 2.47
CA THR A 778 -15.40 22.16 1.88
C THR A 778 -16.43 22.84 2.79
N TYR A 779 -17.31 22.06 3.42
CA TYR A 779 -18.29 22.56 4.37
C TYR A 779 -17.62 23.04 5.66
N SER A 780 -16.70 22.27 6.23
CA SER A 780 -16.11 22.51 7.54
C SER A 780 -15.21 23.76 7.57
N SER A 781 -14.49 24.04 6.48
CA SER A 781 -13.64 25.25 6.34
C SER A 781 -14.43 26.53 6.53
N VAL A 782 -15.67 26.58 6.03
CA VAL A 782 -16.57 27.72 6.13
C VAL A 782 -17.37 27.75 7.43
N PHE A 783 -17.99 26.61 7.79
CA PHE A 783 -19.01 26.56 8.85
C PHE A 783 -18.48 26.07 10.21
N ILE A 784 -17.29 25.47 10.25
CA ILE A 784 -16.68 24.99 11.50
C ILE A 784 -15.42 25.77 11.82
N ALA A 785 -14.41 25.78 10.93
CA ALA A 785 -13.12 26.40 11.16
C ALA A 785 -13.24 27.91 11.44
N SER A 786 -13.86 28.67 10.52
CA SER A 786 -13.96 30.12 10.62
C SER A 786 -14.76 30.62 11.84
N PRO A 787 -15.93 30.03 12.19
CA PRO A 787 -16.64 30.41 13.41
C PRO A 787 -15.91 30.06 14.71
N VAL A 788 -15.15 28.97 14.74
CA VAL A 788 -14.32 28.61 15.91
C VAL A 788 -13.23 29.65 16.14
N VAL A 789 -12.59 30.14 15.08
CA VAL A 789 -11.61 31.25 15.17
C VAL A 789 -12.24 32.48 15.83
N LEU A 790 -13.43 32.87 15.36
CA LEU A 790 -14.14 34.02 15.93
C LEU A 790 -14.54 33.82 17.39
N TRP A 791 -15.10 32.65 17.71
CA TRP A 791 -15.49 32.27 19.07
C TRP A 791 -14.33 32.30 20.05
N TRP A 792 -13.19 31.74 19.67
CA TRP A 792 -11.99 31.69 20.51
C TRP A 792 -11.43 33.10 20.77
N SER A 793 -11.32 33.90 19.73
CA SER A 793 -10.84 35.29 19.85
C SER A 793 -11.72 36.12 20.78
N GLN A 794 -13.04 35.99 20.66
CA GLN A 794 -14.00 36.70 21.55
C GLN A 794 -13.90 36.25 23.01
N ARG A 795 -13.71 34.94 23.25
CA ARG A 795 -13.59 34.37 24.62
C ARG A 795 -12.33 34.82 25.34
N LYS A 796 -11.25 35.06 24.64
CA LYS A 796 -9.96 35.53 25.20
C LYS A 796 -9.96 37.04 25.51
N GLY A 797 -11.05 37.76 25.21
CA GLY A 797 -11.13 39.22 25.42
C GLY A 797 -10.20 40.04 24.53
N GLY A 798 -9.54 39.34 23.56
CA GLY A 798 -8.70 39.98 22.55
C GLY A 798 -9.48 40.23 21.26
N SER A 799 -9.06 41.24 20.51
CA SER A 799 -9.50 41.38 19.14
C SER A 799 -8.64 40.55 18.23
N LEU A 800 -9.22 39.62 17.43
CA LEU A 800 -8.52 38.85 16.40
C LEU A 800 -7.63 39.74 15.53
N ARG A 801 -8.12 40.97 15.27
CA ARG A 801 -7.37 41.98 14.54
C ARG A 801 -6.09 42.40 15.25
N LYS A 802 -6.08 42.49 16.58
CA LYS A 802 -4.86 42.79 17.34
C LYS A 802 -3.86 41.64 17.28
N GLU A 803 -4.32 40.39 17.36
CA GLU A 803 -3.44 39.18 17.18
C GLU A 803 -2.74 39.23 15.82
N VAL A 804 -3.52 39.46 14.73
CA VAL A 804 -3.00 39.52 13.36
C VAL A 804 -2.05 40.69 13.13
N LEU A 805 -2.35 41.89 13.66
CA LEU A 805 -1.48 43.06 13.54
C LEU A 805 -0.17 42.89 14.34
N HIS A 806 -0.22 42.29 15.50
CA HIS A 806 0.98 42.05 16.32
C HIS A 806 1.96 41.10 15.65
N THR A 807 1.45 40.00 15.06
CA THR A 807 2.25 39.05 14.30
C THR A 807 2.86 39.70 13.05
N SER A 808 2.12 40.58 12.36
CA SER A 808 2.62 41.23 11.16
C SER A 808 3.72 42.27 11.44
N LEU A 809 3.67 42.94 12.60
CA LEU A 809 4.73 43.85 13.02
C LEU A 809 6.01 43.07 13.36
N ALA A 810 5.90 41.96 14.05
CA ALA A 810 7.05 41.07 14.32
C ALA A 810 7.68 40.51 13.04
N GLU A 811 6.87 40.12 12.04
CA GLU A 811 7.35 39.71 10.73
C GLU A 811 8.09 40.81 9.96
N SER A 812 7.60 42.08 10.03
CA SER A 812 8.25 43.21 9.36
C SER A 812 9.58 43.58 10.02
N ASP A 813 9.68 43.47 11.32
CA ASP A 813 10.92 43.74 12.07
C ASP A 813 12.01 42.71 11.76
N ILE A 814 11.63 41.45 11.60
CA ILE A 814 12.55 40.38 11.18
C ILE A 814 13.02 40.57 9.73
N GLN A 815 12.16 41.03 8.83
CA GLN A 815 12.54 41.35 7.44
C GLN A 815 13.44 42.60 7.34
N ALA A 816 13.27 43.56 8.23
CA ALA A 816 14.12 44.75 8.27
C ALA A 816 15.53 44.47 8.82
N ILE A 817 15.70 43.37 9.55
CA ILE A 817 17.01 42.92 10.11
C ILE A 817 17.77 42.03 9.11
N ARG A 818 17.07 41.45 8.09
CA ARG A 818 17.70 40.70 6.98
C ARG A 818 17.98 41.65 5.82
#